data_1f2e8cc56e9e0b73cfe5da1b3759479b
#
_entry.id   1f2e8cc56e9e0b73cfe5da1b3759479b
#
_cell.length_a   1.000
_cell.length_b   1.000
_cell.length_c   1.000
_cell.angle_alpha   90.00
_cell.angle_beta   90.00
_cell.angle_gamma   90.00
#
_symmetry.space_group_name_H-M   'P 1'
#
loop_
_entity.id
_entity.type
_entity.pdbx_description
1 polymer ?
#
loop_
_entity_poly.entity_id
_entity_poly.type
_entity_poly.pdbx_seq_one_letter_code
_entity_poly.pdbx_strand_id
1 'polypeptide(L)'
;MKVLEGSRATWQVWHVRAETLRQLRTAQVPLARIEEHARDVERWVLHRFSVPVGVPPGLGEPEVLRRPDGQSAHIVHGSQAYTSKAILAAEDELLGLGLRRDGRQAGSGIVEDVLAAQRADGMPLDRSQTAMVRNLATSGCRVQVALAPAGAGKTAALWVLARAWEATGGTVLGLAPTAVAAEELARATGIRADTLAKHLLEHTTAGAGHPAEHPGGGVGGPVGPGTLVVIDEAGMAGTRDLAAVVGQVVEAGGSVRLVGDDRQLSAVAAGGILTDLAEQGYAQGTTVTLTELHRFTDPEEGAATLAIRDGDPAGLEHYLKRDRVHIGDAGAMTEAAYAAWKADQEAGLSSLLLAATRDTVRDLNHRAREDRLDITDHPRGPEVVLADGSRASAGDLVIARRNDRRLRAGDGSWVKNGDRWRIETVHPDGAVTVDRQDRRARSGSGRVRLPGPYVAEHVQLGYASTIHGAQGATVDTTHTVLTGTETRQGLYVALSRGRQTNHLNLATPAASLDGVGPEVPDTTVEPRQMLTDILARDGRALSATTVERGDAAQLLRQAVLAYQDALPVLAQQHLGHERMAHLDDALERRIPGLTEQPAYPHLRGQLALRWVDGTPPKQMLEEATWYRGTQSLTEADDPAAALAWRIAGTTPPSHRDAPLPWLSDVPPALRQDAGTNDYLDRLTQRIDDLRQRVADEAQQSSASDRVPWHRTLPPHVDGQLIGDLAIWRAAHDIAPTEPSPTGPQTKEPQASRHQSRLIRRLAVPSPVSSTATADAASDRLRASQRRAERQRLHDGTSRHLLGPSR
;
A
#
# COMPACT_ATOMS: atom_id res chain seq x y z
N MET A 1 7.52 8.19 -22.26
CA MET A 1 6.22 8.53 -21.62
C MET A 1 5.22 7.37 -21.67
N LYS A 2 4.77 6.88 -22.85
CA LYS A 2 3.74 5.81 -22.91
C LYS A 2 4.00 4.59 -22.03
N VAL A 3 5.26 4.17 -21.88
CA VAL A 3 5.63 3.04 -21.02
C VAL A 3 5.49 3.38 -19.53
N LEU A 4 5.92 4.58 -19.12
CA LEU A 4 5.75 5.04 -17.74
C LEU A 4 4.26 5.17 -17.36
N GLU A 5 3.49 5.89 -18.20
CA GLU A 5 2.03 6.04 -18.03
C GLU A 5 1.27 4.71 -18.05
N GLY A 6 1.78 3.73 -18.82
CA GLY A 6 1.19 2.40 -18.86
C GLY A 6 1.53 1.52 -17.67
N SER A 7 2.55 1.87 -16.87
CA SER A 7 3.02 1.04 -15.76
C SER A 7 2.87 1.68 -14.38
N ARG A 8 2.68 3.00 -14.28
CA ARG A 8 2.66 3.73 -13.00
C ARG A 8 1.73 4.94 -13.07
N ALA A 9 0.95 5.18 -12.02
CA ALA A 9 0.19 6.42 -11.85
C ALA A 9 1.13 7.60 -11.55
N THR A 10 2.19 7.36 -10.78
CA THR A 10 3.22 8.33 -10.47
C THR A 10 4.62 7.76 -10.66
N TRP A 11 5.60 8.62 -10.92
CA TRP A 11 7.00 8.24 -11.09
C TRP A 11 7.94 9.26 -10.47
N GLN A 12 9.16 8.85 -10.23
CA GLN A 12 10.26 9.67 -9.73
C GLN A 12 11.35 9.73 -10.80
N VAL A 13 12.31 10.61 -10.61
CA VAL A 13 13.42 10.85 -11.56
C VAL A 13 14.10 9.55 -11.99
N TRP A 14 14.41 8.65 -11.05
CA TRP A 14 15.08 7.38 -11.35
C TRP A 14 14.24 6.40 -12.19
N HIS A 15 12.90 6.47 -12.11
CA HIS A 15 12.03 5.67 -12.98
C HIS A 15 12.15 6.13 -14.44
N VAL A 16 12.18 7.47 -14.66
CA VAL A 16 12.43 8.04 -15.99
C VAL A 16 13.79 7.63 -16.51
N ARG A 17 14.82 7.73 -15.65
CA ARG A 17 16.19 7.36 -15.99
C ARG A 17 16.31 5.87 -16.35
N ALA A 18 15.76 4.98 -15.53
CA ALA A 18 15.79 3.54 -15.78
C ALA A 18 15.13 3.17 -17.11
N GLU A 19 13.96 3.74 -17.41
CA GLU A 19 13.25 3.48 -18.66
C GLU A 19 14.01 4.09 -19.86
N THR A 20 14.56 5.28 -19.69
CA THR A 20 15.39 5.91 -20.74
C THR A 20 16.61 5.07 -21.06
N LEU A 21 17.33 4.57 -20.06
CA LEU A 21 18.50 3.70 -20.26
C LEU A 21 18.10 2.39 -20.97
N ARG A 22 16.94 1.81 -20.61
CA ARG A 22 16.41 0.62 -21.28
C ARG A 22 16.14 0.89 -22.78
N GLN A 23 15.52 2.03 -23.11
CA GLN A 23 15.22 2.42 -24.49
C GLN A 23 16.50 2.72 -25.30
N LEU A 24 17.47 3.42 -24.71
CA LEU A 24 18.75 3.74 -25.37
C LEU A 24 19.56 2.46 -25.66
N ARG A 25 19.52 1.46 -24.76
CA ARG A 25 20.13 0.15 -25.01
C ARG A 25 19.44 -0.59 -26.17
N THR A 26 18.11 -0.58 -26.20
CA THR A 26 17.35 -1.19 -27.30
C THR A 26 17.65 -0.49 -28.65
N ALA A 27 17.86 0.83 -28.62
CA ALA A 27 18.24 1.62 -29.78
C ALA A 27 19.73 1.50 -30.14
N GLN A 28 20.51 0.66 -29.43
CA GLN A 28 21.93 0.42 -29.66
C GLN A 28 22.83 1.69 -29.62
N VAL A 29 22.47 2.65 -28.76
CA VAL A 29 23.27 3.87 -28.56
C VAL A 29 24.63 3.49 -27.94
N PRO A 30 25.77 4.03 -28.45
CA PRO A 30 27.10 3.75 -27.92
C PRO A 30 27.23 4.08 -26.44
N LEU A 31 27.87 3.19 -25.66
CA LEU A 31 28.02 3.32 -24.20
C LEU A 31 28.58 4.69 -23.78
N ALA A 32 29.54 5.22 -24.51
CA ALA A 32 30.17 6.53 -24.22
C ALA A 32 29.18 7.70 -24.26
N ARG A 33 28.05 7.58 -24.97
CA ARG A 33 27.04 8.64 -25.13
C ARG A 33 25.75 8.37 -24.33
N ILE A 34 25.61 7.19 -23.75
CA ILE A 34 24.37 6.80 -23.06
C ILE A 34 24.03 7.74 -21.90
N GLU A 35 25.01 8.09 -21.08
CA GLU A 35 24.80 8.95 -19.91
C GLU A 35 24.40 10.40 -20.28
N GLU A 36 24.99 10.95 -21.30
CA GLU A 36 24.65 12.29 -21.81
C GLU A 36 23.19 12.30 -22.32
N HIS A 37 22.88 11.36 -23.22
CA HIS A 37 21.53 11.25 -23.78
C HIS A 37 20.49 10.93 -22.71
N ALA A 38 20.85 10.11 -21.71
CA ALA A 38 19.93 9.78 -20.63
C ALA A 38 19.54 11.01 -19.80
N ARG A 39 20.51 11.89 -19.47
CA ARG A 39 20.25 13.15 -18.75
C ARG A 39 19.40 14.13 -19.56
N ASP A 40 19.64 14.22 -20.85
CA ASP A 40 18.88 15.14 -21.72
C ASP A 40 17.42 14.67 -21.87
N VAL A 41 17.20 13.37 -22.12
CA VAL A 41 15.86 12.78 -22.20
C VAL A 41 15.13 12.87 -20.87
N GLU A 42 15.81 12.56 -19.75
CA GLU A 42 15.26 12.68 -18.39
C GLU A 42 14.76 14.11 -18.14
N ARG A 43 15.61 15.13 -18.35
CA ARG A 43 15.25 16.54 -18.19
C ARG A 43 14.08 16.94 -19.10
N TRP A 44 14.09 16.51 -20.34
CA TRP A 44 13.03 16.79 -21.30
C TRP A 44 11.70 16.15 -20.92
N VAL A 45 11.69 14.88 -20.48
CA VAL A 45 10.51 14.15 -20.02
C VAL A 45 9.91 14.80 -18.77
N LEU A 46 10.74 15.10 -17.77
CA LEU A 46 10.28 15.71 -16.53
C LEU A 46 9.69 17.10 -16.76
N HIS A 47 10.33 17.92 -17.60
CA HIS A 47 9.92 19.31 -17.83
C HIS A 47 8.72 19.43 -18.79
N ARG A 48 8.65 18.58 -19.82
CA ARG A 48 7.65 18.73 -20.91
C ARG A 48 6.40 17.88 -20.75
N PHE A 49 6.54 16.70 -20.14
CA PHE A 49 5.47 15.69 -20.08
C PHE A 49 5.07 15.27 -18.69
N SER A 50 5.77 15.75 -17.67
CA SER A 50 5.47 15.39 -16.28
C SER A 50 4.92 16.60 -15.52
N VAL A 51 4.00 16.34 -14.60
CA VAL A 51 3.44 17.28 -13.64
C VAL A 51 3.93 16.84 -12.25
N PRO A 52 4.58 17.72 -11.48
CA PRO A 52 4.96 17.38 -10.12
C PRO A 52 3.71 17.21 -9.25
N VAL A 53 3.68 16.17 -8.39
CA VAL A 53 2.59 15.87 -7.47
C VAL A 53 3.14 15.57 -6.06
N GLY A 54 2.32 15.73 -5.04
CA GLY A 54 2.64 15.35 -3.65
C GLY A 54 3.45 16.37 -2.85
N VAL A 55 4.31 17.14 -3.48
CA VAL A 55 5.02 18.25 -2.84
C VAL A 55 4.55 19.55 -3.49
N PRO A 56 3.92 20.47 -2.76
CA PRO A 56 3.55 21.76 -3.33
C PRO A 56 4.79 22.48 -3.86
N PRO A 57 4.65 23.29 -4.92
CA PRO A 57 5.70 24.18 -5.37
C PRO A 57 6.20 24.99 -4.15
N GLY A 58 7.52 25.10 -4.01
CA GLY A 58 8.16 25.62 -2.82
C GLY A 58 7.47 26.86 -2.28
N LEU A 59 7.30 26.87 -0.96
CA LEU A 59 6.65 27.97 -0.21
C LEU A 59 7.39 29.32 -0.32
N GLY A 60 8.27 29.50 -1.35
CA GLY A 60 9.11 30.68 -1.45
C GLY A 60 10.14 30.72 -0.32
N GLU A 61 10.74 29.60 -0.01
CA GLU A 61 11.73 29.49 1.07
C GLU A 61 12.85 30.52 0.90
N PRO A 62 13.24 31.24 1.97
CA PRO A 62 14.44 32.06 2.00
C PRO A 62 15.69 31.27 1.58
N GLU A 63 16.64 31.93 0.97
CA GLU A 63 17.86 31.29 0.45
C GLU A 63 18.62 30.51 1.54
N VAL A 64 18.63 31.03 2.79
CA VAL A 64 19.28 30.40 3.94
C VAL A 64 18.68 29.03 4.31
N LEU A 65 17.46 28.74 3.91
CA LEU A 65 16.77 27.45 4.14
C LEU A 65 16.89 26.48 2.93
N ARG A 66 17.65 26.90 1.87
CA ARG A 66 17.86 26.07 0.69
C ARG A 66 19.25 25.42 0.70
N ARG A 67 19.33 24.29 0.02
CA ARG A 67 20.60 23.64 -0.27
C ARG A 67 21.37 24.42 -1.34
N PRO A 68 22.68 24.15 -1.52
CA PRO A 68 23.48 24.76 -2.58
C PRO A 68 22.94 24.51 -4.01
N ASP A 69 22.16 23.44 -4.21
CA ASP A 69 21.49 23.12 -5.48
C ASP A 69 20.15 23.88 -5.67
N GLY A 70 19.79 24.77 -4.74
CA GLY A 70 18.59 25.58 -4.75
C GLY A 70 17.31 24.84 -4.31
N GLN A 71 17.42 23.54 -3.97
CA GLN A 71 16.28 22.78 -3.47
C GLN A 71 16.06 23.02 -1.97
N SER A 72 14.83 22.78 -1.50
CA SER A 72 14.51 22.83 -0.07
C SER A 72 15.36 21.84 0.73
N ALA A 73 15.87 22.27 1.89
CA ALA A 73 16.58 21.39 2.81
C ALA A 73 15.67 20.29 3.41
N HIS A 74 14.35 20.50 3.39
CA HIS A 74 13.34 19.57 3.95
C HIS A 74 12.85 18.51 2.96
N ILE A 75 13.31 18.55 1.70
CA ILE A 75 12.95 17.56 0.67
C ILE A 75 14.12 16.60 0.45
N VAL A 76 13.85 15.30 0.54
CA VAL A 76 14.85 14.26 0.20
C VAL A 76 15.14 14.32 -1.28
N HIS A 77 16.42 14.36 -1.67
CA HIS A 77 16.84 14.43 -3.07
C HIS A 77 16.21 13.29 -3.88
N GLY A 78 15.54 13.64 -5.00
CA GLY A 78 14.89 12.67 -5.89
C GLY A 78 13.57 12.08 -5.39
N SER A 79 13.04 12.49 -4.21
CA SER A 79 11.75 12.00 -3.70
C SER A 79 10.55 12.63 -4.39
N GLN A 80 10.72 13.70 -5.16
CA GLN A 80 9.64 14.34 -5.91
C GLN A 80 8.94 13.33 -6.81
N ALA A 81 7.64 13.17 -6.59
CA ALA A 81 6.78 12.38 -7.46
C ALA A 81 6.24 13.24 -8.61
N TYR A 82 6.05 12.61 -9.74
CA TYR A 82 5.50 13.19 -10.96
C TYR A 82 4.40 12.30 -11.51
N THR A 83 3.49 12.90 -12.25
CA THR A 83 2.49 12.19 -13.06
C THR A 83 2.36 12.85 -14.44
N SER A 84 1.37 12.48 -15.23
CA SER A 84 1.03 13.18 -16.47
C SER A 84 -0.36 13.82 -16.41
N LYS A 85 -0.57 14.87 -17.21
CA LYS A 85 -1.90 15.47 -17.38
C LYS A 85 -2.95 14.46 -17.85
N ALA A 86 -2.52 13.46 -18.63
CA ALA A 86 -3.43 12.43 -19.15
C ALA A 86 -3.91 11.46 -18.05
N ILE A 87 -3.07 11.15 -17.05
CA ILE A 87 -3.48 10.34 -15.90
C ILE A 87 -4.41 11.14 -15.00
N LEU A 88 -4.06 12.39 -14.64
CA LEU A 88 -4.94 13.24 -13.82
C LEU A 88 -6.31 13.44 -14.47
N ALA A 89 -6.36 13.75 -15.77
CA ALA A 89 -7.62 13.89 -16.49
C ALA A 89 -8.47 12.63 -16.50
N ALA A 90 -7.84 11.44 -16.61
CA ALA A 90 -8.55 10.16 -16.55
C ALA A 90 -9.09 9.86 -15.14
N GLU A 91 -8.35 10.23 -14.09
CA GLU A 91 -8.79 10.09 -12.70
C GLU A 91 -9.95 11.05 -12.39
N ASP A 92 -9.84 12.32 -12.78
CA ASP A 92 -10.89 13.33 -12.62
C ASP A 92 -12.18 12.93 -13.35
N GLU A 93 -12.06 12.40 -14.58
CA GLU A 93 -13.19 11.89 -15.36
C GLU A 93 -13.91 10.77 -14.61
N LEU A 94 -13.18 9.76 -14.15
CA LEU A 94 -13.76 8.63 -13.41
C LEU A 94 -14.44 9.07 -12.12
N LEU A 95 -13.81 9.96 -11.34
CA LEU A 95 -14.38 10.51 -10.11
C LEU A 95 -15.65 11.32 -10.42
N GLY A 96 -15.63 12.14 -11.48
CA GLY A 96 -16.79 12.89 -11.93
C GLY A 96 -17.96 12.01 -12.36
N LEU A 97 -17.68 10.93 -13.10
CA LEU A 97 -18.67 9.94 -13.50
C LEU A 97 -19.24 9.14 -12.30
N GLY A 98 -18.44 8.91 -11.26
CA GLY A 98 -18.86 8.29 -10.01
C GLY A 98 -19.90 9.09 -9.22
N LEU A 99 -19.99 10.40 -9.47
CA LEU A 99 -21.01 11.29 -8.85
C LEU A 99 -22.37 11.22 -9.54
N ARG A 100 -22.47 10.72 -10.77
CA ARG A 100 -23.70 10.74 -11.58
C ARG A 100 -24.72 9.71 -11.08
N ARG A 101 -25.99 10.16 -10.98
CA ARG A 101 -27.16 9.38 -10.48
C ARG A 101 -28.29 9.26 -11.51
N ASP A 102 -28.01 9.57 -12.78
CA ASP A 102 -28.96 9.58 -13.87
C ASP A 102 -28.99 8.25 -14.67
N GLY A 103 -28.43 7.18 -14.09
CA GLY A 103 -28.42 5.85 -14.67
C GLY A 103 -29.75 5.11 -14.55
N ARG A 104 -29.93 4.09 -15.39
CA ARG A 104 -31.10 3.20 -15.32
C ARG A 104 -31.12 2.48 -13.96
N GLN A 105 -32.31 2.27 -13.42
CA GLN A 105 -32.59 1.49 -12.21
C GLN A 105 -33.43 0.27 -12.58
N ALA A 106 -33.09 -0.89 -12.01
CA ALA A 106 -33.99 -2.04 -12.04
C ALA A 106 -35.13 -1.81 -11.04
N GLY A 107 -36.34 -2.21 -11.39
CA GLY A 107 -37.48 -2.14 -10.48
C GLY A 107 -37.26 -3.01 -9.25
N SER A 108 -37.41 -2.43 -8.06
CA SER A 108 -37.11 -3.14 -6.78
C SER A 108 -37.94 -4.42 -6.63
N GLY A 109 -39.20 -4.44 -7.07
CA GLY A 109 -40.06 -5.65 -7.04
C GLY A 109 -39.45 -6.80 -7.87
N ILE A 110 -38.97 -6.51 -9.09
CA ILE A 110 -38.34 -7.51 -9.97
C ILE A 110 -37.05 -8.07 -9.35
N VAL A 111 -36.25 -7.19 -8.71
CA VAL A 111 -35.03 -7.61 -8.01
C VAL A 111 -35.38 -8.57 -6.84
N GLU A 112 -36.42 -8.27 -6.06
CA GLU A 112 -36.87 -9.14 -4.96
C GLU A 112 -37.44 -10.47 -5.47
N ASP A 113 -38.17 -10.48 -6.60
CA ASP A 113 -38.70 -11.69 -7.22
C ASP A 113 -37.53 -12.61 -7.67
N VAL A 114 -36.48 -12.06 -8.29
CA VAL A 114 -35.29 -12.83 -8.69
C VAL A 114 -34.55 -13.37 -7.47
N LEU A 115 -34.37 -12.58 -6.41
CA LEU A 115 -33.77 -13.01 -5.15
C LEU A 115 -34.59 -14.10 -4.44
N ALA A 116 -35.92 -14.02 -4.51
CA ALA A 116 -36.82 -15.05 -3.98
C ALA A 116 -36.76 -16.35 -4.77
N ALA A 117 -36.74 -16.28 -6.09
CA ALA A 117 -36.56 -17.43 -6.97
C ALA A 117 -35.22 -18.14 -6.72
N GLN A 118 -34.12 -17.38 -6.61
CA GLN A 118 -32.78 -17.90 -6.29
C GLN A 118 -32.76 -18.67 -4.96
N ARG A 119 -33.49 -18.15 -3.96
CA ARG A 119 -33.60 -18.79 -2.66
C ARG A 119 -34.41 -20.09 -2.75
N ALA A 120 -35.48 -20.10 -3.56
CA ALA A 120 -36.30 -21.28 -3.79
C ALA A 120 -35.55 -22.39 -4.53
N ASP A 121 -34.59 -22.03 -5.42
CA ASP A 121 -33.72 -22.96 -6.14
C ASP A 121 -32.63 -23.60 -5.26
N GLY A 122 -32.62 -23.33 -3.95
CA GLY A 122 -31.70 -23.92 -2.98
C GLY A 122 -30.27 -23.34 -3.01
N MET A 123 -30.06 -22.18 -3.63
CA MET A 123 -28.79 -21.48 -3.71
C MET A 123 -28.88 -20.06 -3.10
N PRO A 124 -29.20 -19.91 -1.79
CA PRO A 124 -29.39 -18.59 -1.20
C PRO A 124 -28.07 -17.80 -1.21
N LEU A 125 -28.19 -16.52 -1.53
CA LEU A 125 -27.14 -15.56 -1.30
C LEU A 125 -27.07 -15.21 0.20
N ASP A 126 -25.88 -14.94 0.71
CA ASP A 126 -25.70 -14.39 2.05
C ASP A 126 -26.26 -12.95 2.14
N ARG A 127 -26.23 -12.38 3.38
CA ARG A 127 -26.75 -11.04 3.62
C ARG A 127 -26.00 -9.96 2.84
N SER A 128 -24.68 -10.06 2.77
CA SER A 128 -23.82 -9.07 2.09
C SER A 128 -23.98 -9.14 0.57
N GLN A 129 -24.05 -10.34 0.01
CA GLN A 129 -24.30 -10.59 -1.41
C GLN A 129 -25.70 -10.10 -1.83
N THR A 130 -26.72 -10.37 -1.02
CA THR A 130 -28.09 -9.89 -1.25
C THR A 130 -28.16 -8.36 -1.25
N ALA A 131 -27.50 -7.72 -0.28
CA ALA A 131 -27.41 -6.26 -0.22
C ALA A 131 -26.66 -5.68 -1.44
N MET A 132 -25.59 -6.35 -1.90
CA MET A 132 -24.86 -5.97 -3.09
C MET A 132 -25.75 -6.00 -4.34
N VAL A 133 -26.48 -7.08 -4.57
CA VAL A 133 -27.40 -7.19 -5.73
C VAL A 133 -28.44 -6.09 -5.71
N ARG A 134 -29.13 -5.87 -4.58
CA ARG A 134 -30.11 -4.80 -4.42
C ARG A 134 -29.54 -3.43 -4.77
N ASN A 135 -28.45 -3.09 -4.12
CA ASN A 135 -27.83 -1.77 -4.27
C ASN A 135 -27.33 -1.54 -5.70
N LEU A 136 -26.60 -2.49 -6.30
CA LEU A 136 -26.07 -2.35 -7.64
C LEU A 136 -27.17 -2.30 -8.73
N ALA A 137 -28.30 -2.96 -8.50
CA ALA A 137 -29.41 -2.96 -9.46
C ALA A 137 -30.25 -1.68 -9.40
N THR A 138 -30.44 -1.09 -8.19
CA THR A 138 -31.44 -0.03 -7.98
C THR A 138 -30.89 1.36 -7.71
N SER A 139 -29.55 1.53 -7.59
CA SER A 139 -28.92 2.79 -7.14
C SER A 139 -29.05 3.97 -8.12
N GLY A 140 -29.27 3.73 -9.40
CA GLY A 140 -29.23 4.78 -10.43
C GLY A 140 -27.85 5.37 -10.70
N CYS A 141 -26.79 4.84 -10.10
CA CYS A 141 -25.43 5.28 -10.38
C CYS A 141 -24.99 4.94 -11.81
N ARG A 142 -24.34 5.91 -12.49
CA ARG A 142 -23.66 5.64 -13.76
C ARG A 142 -22.43 4.76 -13.55
N VAL A 143 -21.62 5.08 -12.56
CA VAL A 143 -20.45 4.28 -12.16
C VAL A 143 -20.58 3.96 -10.67
N GLN A 144 -20.37 2.71 -10.29
CA GLN A 144 -20.50 2.28 -8.90
C GLN A 144 -19.51 1.19 -8.58
N VAL A 145 -18.94 1.24 -7.37
CA VAL A 145 -17.94 0.27 -6.90
C VAL A 145 -18.59 -0.77 -5.98
N ALA A 146 -18.19 -2.02 -6.17
CA ALA A 146 -18.45 -3.11 -5.24
C ALA A 146 -17.12 -3.78 -4.85
N LEU A 147 -16.80 -3.75 -3.56
CA LEU A 147 -15.60 -4.38 -3.03
C LEU A 147 -15.90 -5.82 -2.60
N ALA A 148 -15.09 -6.73 -3.11
CA ALA A 148 -15.25 -8.16 -2.88
C ALA A 148 -13.90 -8.79 -2.51
N PRO A 149 -13.62 -9.02 -1.21
CA PRO A 149 -12.46 -9.76 -0.78
C PRO A 149 -12.35 -11.14 -1.44
N ALA A 150 -11.12 -11.66 -1.51
CA ALA A 150 -10.87 -12.97 -2.10
C ALA A 150 -11.71 -14.07 -1.42
N GLY A 151 -12.56 -14.75 -2.19
CA GLY A 151 -13.41 -15.83 -1.65
C GLY A 151 -14.76 -15.39 -1.08
N ALA A 152 -15.14 -14.13 -1.22
CA ALA A 152 -16.45 -13.63 -0.78
C ALA A 152 -17.64 -13.99 -1.70
N GLY A 153 -17.44 -14.86 -2.68
CA GLY A 153 -18.53 -15.31 -3.55
C GLY A 153 -19.08 -14.25 -4.51
N LYS A 154 -18.24 -13.27 -4.93
CA LYS A 154 -18.61 -12.20 -5.87
C LYS A 154 -19.36 -12.70 -7.10
N THR A 155 -18.92 -13.83 -7.64
CA THR A 155 -19.47 -14.41 -8.87
C THR A 155 -20.95 -14.83 -8.75
N ALA A 156 -21.33 -15.37 -7.58
CA ALA A 156 -22.73 -15.71 -7.31
C ALA A 156 -23.61 -14.45 -7.28
N ALA A 157 -23.14 -13.37 -6.62
CA ALA A 157 -23.85 -12.11 -6.58
C ALA A 157 -23.97 -11.46 -7.98
N LEU A 158 -22.89 -11.52 -8.79
CA LEU A 158 -22.89 -10.99 -10.17
C LEU A 158 -23.83 -11.78 -11.09
N TRP A 159 -23.91 -13.09 -10.94
CA TRP A 159 -24.87 -13.91 -11.67
C TRP A 159 -26.32 -13.50 -11.39
N VAL A 160 -26.67 -13.29 -10.11
CA VAL A 160 -28.02 -12.83 -9.73
C VAL A 160 -28.27 -11.40 -10.19
N LEU A 161 -27.28 -10.51 -10.11
CA LEU A 161 -27.37 -9.14 -10.62
C LEU A 161 -27.67 -9.13 -12.11
N ALA A 162 -26.96 -9.96 -12.90
CA ALA A 162 -27.19 -10.06 -14.33
C ALA A 162 -28.63 -10.49 -14.64
N ARG A 163 -29.13 -11.52 -13.99
CA ARG A 163 -30.52 -11.99 -14.14
C ARG A 163 -31.56 -10.95 -13.75
N ALA A 164 -31.30 -10.23 -12.63
CA ALA A 164 -32.20 -9.17 -12.21
C ALA A 164 -32.25 -8.01 -13.23
N TRP A 165 -31.10 -7.64 -13.81
CA TRP A 165 -31.04 -6.61 -14.82
C TRP A 165 -31.71 -7.01 -16.14
N GLU A 166 -31.46 -8.23 -16.60
CA GLU A 166 -32.08 -8.82 -17.80
C GLU A 166 -33.60 -9.00 -17.65
N ALA A 167 -34.09 -9.37 -16.46
CA ALA A 167 -35.51 -9.46 -16.16
C ALA A 167 -36.24 -8.11 -16.30
N THR A 168 -35.52 -7.00 -16.23
CA THR A 168 -36.06 -5.65 -16.51
C THR A 168 -35.99 -5.25 -17.99
N GLY A 169 -35.57 -6.18 -18.89
CA GLY A 169 -35.36 -5.90 -20.31
C GLY A 169 -34.06 -5.16 -20.63
N GLY A 170 -33.08 -5.17 -19.71
CA GLY A 170 -31.74 -4.68 -19.96
C GLY A 170 -30.81 -5.74 -20.52
N THR A 171 -29.60 -5.36 -20.87
CA THR A 171 -28.50 -6.26 -21.30
C THR A 171 -27.32 -6.14 -20.34
N VAL A 172 -26.59 -7.23 -20.12
CA VAL A 172 -25.39 -7.22 -19.29
C VAL A 172 -24.18 -7.65 -20.11
N LEU A 173 -23.09 -6.89 -20.00
CA LEU A 173 -21.80 -7.16 -20.62
C LEU A 173 -20.72 -7.26 -19.53
N GLY A 174 -19.91 -8.31 -19.57
CA GLY A 174 -18.77 -8.50 -18.69
C GLY A 174 -17.47 -8.01 -19.34
N LEU A 175 -16.65 -7.32 -18.59
CA LEU A 175 -15.27 -6.97 -18.98
C LEU A 175 -14.31 -7.33 -17.86
N ALA A 176 -13.06 -7.64 -18.22
CA ALA A 176 -12.00 -7.87 -17.25
C ALA A 176 -10.63 -7.43 -17.80
N PRO A 177 -9.63 -7.14 -16.94
CA PRO A 177 -8.28 -6.78 -17.38
C PRO A 177 -7.56 -7.92 -18.11
N THR A 178 -7.85 -9.17 -17.74
CA THR A 178 -7.17 -10.36 -18.28
C THR A 178 -8.15 -11.30 -18.99
N ALA A 179 -7.63 -12.06 -19.95
CA ALA A 179 -8.44 -13.02 -20.70
C ALA A 179 -8.94 -14.19 -19.81
N VAL A 180 -8.15 -14.58 -18.80
CA VAL A 180 -8.53 -15.62 -17.84
C VAL A 180 -9.70 -15.15 -16.98
N ALA A 181 -9.62 -13.92 -16.44
CA ALA A 181 -10.69 -13.35 -15.61
C ALA A 181 -11.98 -13.14 -16.45
N ALA A 182 -11.87 -12.67 -17.70
CA ALA A 182 -13.01 -12.53 -18.60
C ALA A 182 -13.71 -13.87 -18.88
N GLU A 183 -12.94 -14.94 -19.14
CA GLU A 183 -13.50 -16.29 -19.34
C GLU A 183 -14.15 -16.84 -18.08
N GLU A 184 -13.52 -16.62 -16.91
CA GLU A 184 -14.10 -17.07 -15.63
C GLU A 184 -15.41 -16.33 -15.35
N LEU A 185 -15.46 -15.02 -15.58
CA LEU A 185 -16.66 -14.22 -15.46
C LEU A 185 -17.77 -14.76 -16.41
N ALA A 186 -17.46 -14.97 -17.68
CA ALA A 186 -18.41 -15.50 -18.65
C ALA A 186 -18.93 -16.89 -18.24
N ARG A 187 -18.03 -17.79 -17.86
CA ARG A 187 -18.38 -19.17 -17.47
C ARG A 187 -19.25 -19.22 -16.23
N ALA A 188 -18.93 -18.38 -15.24
CA ALA A 188 -19.59 -18.43 -13.93
C ALA A 188 -20.91 -17.66 -13.90
N THR A 189 -21.08 -16.63 -14.74
CA THR A 189 -22.30 -15.80 -14.78
C THR A 189 -23.19 -16.05 -15.98
N GLY A 190 -22.67 -16.70 -17.01
CA GLY A 190 -23.39 -16.89 -18.29
C GLY A 190 -23.47 -15.64 -19.16
N ILE A 191 -22.97 -14.47 -18.68
CA ILE A 191 -22.96 -13.24 -19.50
C ILE A 191 -21.84 -13.30 -20.54
N ARG A 192 -22.01 -12.54 -21.62
CA ARG A 192 -20.91 -12.34 -22.57
C ARG A 192 -19.82 -11.52 -21.90
N ALA A 193 -18.57 -11.98 -21.97
CA ALA A 193 -17.45 -11.25 -21.40
C ALA A 193 -16.21 -11.27 -22.31
N ASP A 194 -15.43 -10.19 -22.26
CA ASP A 194 -14.12 -10.09 -22.93
C ASP A 194 -13.16 -9.17 -22.15
N THR A 195 -11.98 -8.93 -22.70
CA THR A 195 -11.00 -8.03 -22.09
C THR A 195 -11.28 -6.56 -22.39
N LEU A 196 -10.92 -5.66 -21.45
CA LEU A 196 -10.95 -4.21 -21.65
C LEU A 196 -10.21 -3.81 -22.94
N ALA A 197 -9.01 -4.36 -23.15
CA ALA A 197 -8.19 -4.06 -24.31
C ALA A 197 -8.87 -4.42 -25.64
N LYS A 198 -9.59 -5.56 -25.70
CA LYS A 198 -10.33 -5.95 -26.91
C LYS A 198 -11.53 -5.04 -27.15
N HIS A 199 -12.27 -4.71 -26.10
CA HIS A 199 -13.39 -3.77 -26.19
C HIS A 199 -12.95 -2.42 -26.76
N LEU A 200 -11.85 -1.84 -26.28
CA LEU A 200 -11.27 -0.60 -26.79
C LEU A 200 -10.84 -0.72 -28.26
N LEU A 201 -10.22 -1.84 -28.65
CA LEU A 201 -9.77 -2.07 -30.02
C LEU A 201 -10.96 -2.12 -31.01
N GLU A 202 -12.03 -2.82 -30.68
CA GLU A 202 -13.23 -2.95 -31.50
C GLU A 202 -13.93 -1.60 -31.70
N HIS A 203 -13.98 -0.76 -30.68
CA HIS A 203 -14.54 0.59 -30.78
C HIS A 203 -13.70 1.53 -31.66
N THR A 204 -12.36 1.44 -31.58
CA THR A 204 -11.45 2.26 -32.39
C THR A 204 -11.54 1.88 -33.87
N THR A 205 -11.73 0.61 -34.21
CA THR A 205 -11.86 0.12 -35.60
C THR A 205 -13.23 0.40 -36.20
N ALA A 206 -14.30 0.36 -35.40
CA ALA A 206 -15.66 0.72 -35.86
C ALA A 206 -15.77 2.20 -36.29
N GLY A 207 -15.02 3.10 -35.60
CA GLY A 207 -14.93 4.52 -35.97
C GLY A 207 -14.15 4.81 -37.28
N ALA A 208 -13.32 3.88 -37.73
CA ALA A 208 -12.48 4.01 -38.95
C ALA A 208 -13.15 3.50 -40.24
N GLY A 209 -14.43 3.14 -40.22
CA GLY A 209 -15.21 2.82 -41.43
C GLY A 209 -14.88 1.49 -42.10
N HIS A 210 -14.17 0.58 -41.44
CA HIS A 210 -13.94 -0.78 -41.94
C HIS A 210 -15.03 -1.70 -41.37
N PRO A 211 -15.84 -2.37 -42.25
CA PRO A 211 -16.73 -3.42 -41.77
C PRO A 211 -15.92 -4.53 -41.15
N ALA A 212 -16.33 -4.95 -39.97
CA ALA A 212 -15.69 -6.04 -39.23
C ALA A 212 -15.83 -7.35 -40.05
N GLU A 213 -14.87 -7.62 -40.91
CA GLU A 213 -14.70 -8.90 -41.56
C GLU A 213 -14.07 -9.92 -40.59
N HIS A 214 -14.82 -10.33 -39.58
CA HIS A 214 -14.53 -11.59 -38.91
C HIS A 214 -15.84 -12.31 -38.58
N PRO A 215 -16.03 -13.57 -38.99
CA PRO A 215 -17.21 -14.40 -38.70
C PRO A 215 -17.17 -15.01 -37.27
N GLY A 216 -16.64 -14.28 -36.34
CA GLY A 216 -16.71 -14.58 -34.92
C GLY A 216 -17.19 -13.32 -34.21
N GLY A 217 -18.53 -13.19 -34.16
CA GLY A 217 -19.22 -12.00 -33.69
C GLY A 217 -18.55 -11.31 -32.52
N GLY A 218 -18.32 -9.99 -32.71
CA GLY A 218 -17.89 -9.10 -31.66
C GLY A 218 -18.75 -9.31 -30.41
N VAL A 219 -18.12 -9.37 -29.24
CA VAL A 219 -18.76 -9.72 -27.97
C VAL A 219 -19.74 -8.66 -27.49
N GLY A 220 -19.89 -7.55 -28.22
CA GLY A 220 -20.79 -6.49 -27.87
C GLY A 220 -21.84 -6.20 -28.94
N GLY A 221 -23.09 -6.51 -28.65
CA GLY A 221 -24.15 -5.70 -29.23
C GLY A 221 -23.90 -4.23 -28.82
N PRO A 222 -24.50 -3.24 -29.51
CA PRO A 222 -24.25 -1.83 -29.24
C PRO A 222 -24.54 -1.51 -27.75
N VAL A 223 -23.55 -0.94 -27.04
CA VAL A 223 -23.76 -0.41 -25.71
C VAL A 223 -24.78 0.73 -25.81
N GLY A 224 -25.78 0.73 -24.95
CA GLY A 224 -26.84 1.73 -24.95
C GLY A 224 -27.48 1.92 -23.57
N PRO A 225 -28.56 2.73 -23.48
CA PRO A 225 -29.18 3.11 -22.21
C PRO A 225 -29.68 1.95 -21.32
N GLY A 226 -29.92 0.76 -21.95
CA GLY A 226 -30.29 -0.46 -21.25
C GLY A 226 -29.13 -1.35 -20.82
N THR A 227 -27.89 -0.98 -21.16
CA THR A 227 -26.70 -1.83 -20.92
C THR A 227 -26.10 -1.58 -19.56
N LEU A 228 -25.87 -2.66 -18.80
CA LEU A 228 -25.04 -2.70 -17.61
C LEU A 228 -23.71 -3.36 -17.96
N VAL A 229 -22.61 -2.65 -17.82
CA VAL A 229 -21.27 -3.21 -17.95
C VAL A 229 -20.71 -3.54 -16.57
N VAL A 230 -20.35 -4.81 -16.36
CA VAL A 230 -19.68 -5.27 -15.15
C VAL A 230 -18.19 -5.43 -15.46
N ILE A 231 -17.34 -4.67 -14.79
CA ILE A 231 -15.87 -4.79 -14.90
C ILE A 231 -15.38 -5.54 -13.67
N ASP A 232 -15.04 -6.83 -13.87
CA ASP A 232 -14.49 -7.67 -12.80
C ASP A 232 -12.97 -7.50 -12.69
N GLU A 233 -12.41 -7.73 -11.50
CA GLU A 233 -10.99 -7.47 -11.17
C GLU A 233 -10.57 -6.02 -11.53
N ALA A 234 -11.46 -5.05 -11.29
CA ALA A 234 -11.25 -3.64 -11.67
C ALA A 234 -10.00 -3.02 -11.07
N GLY A 235 -9.55 -3.51 -9.89
CA GLY A 235 -8.29 -3.08 -9.27
C GLY A 235 -7.02 -3.45 -10.05
N MET A 236 -7.13 -4.37 -11.03
CA MET A 236 -6.05 -4.74 -11.94
C MET A 236 -6.07 -3.97 -13.27
N ALA A 237 -7.07 -3.12 -13.50
CA ALA A 237 -7.19 -2.32 -14.72
C ALA A 237 -6.29 -1.07 -14.64
N GLY A 238 -5.65 -0.70 -15.74
CA GLY A 238 -4.98 0.58 -15.86
C GLY A 238 -5.97 1.74 -15.86
N THR A 239 -5.68 2.81 -15.13
CA THR A 239 -6.56 3.97 -14.96
C THR A 239 -7.05 4.54 -16.29
N ARG A 240 -6.15 4.70 -17.27
CA ARG A 240 -6.48 5.26 -18.59
C ARG A 240 -7.41 4.35 -19.43
N ASP A 241 -7.15 3.03 -19.40
CA ASP A 241 -7.99 2.07 -20.10
C ASP A 241 -9.37 2.00 -19.44
N LEU A 242 -9.40 2.05 -18.12
CA LEU A 242 -10.64 2.07 -17.34
C LEU A 242 -11.46 3.33 -17.65
N ALA A 243 -10.84 4.52 -17.66
CA ALA A 243 -11.50 5.78 -17.99
C ALA A 243 -12.06 5.75 -19.43
N ALA A 244 -11.28 5.29 -20.40
CA ALA A 244 -11.71 5.19 -21.78
C ALA A 244 -12.93 4.27 -21.96
N VAL A 245 -12.94 3.09 -21.31
CA VAL A 245 -14.08 2.16 -21.37
C VAL A 245 -15.30 2.74 -20.64
N VAL A 246 -15.11 3.25 -19.42
CA VAL A 246 -16.21 3.80 -18.62
C VAL A 246 -16.82 5.03 -19.29
N GLY A 247 -15.99 5.94 -19.84
CA GLY A 247 -16.44 7.10 -20.62
C GLY A 247 -17.31 6.68 -21.80
N GLN A 248 -16.84 5.77 -22.65
CA GLN A 248 -17.58 5.25 -23.81
C GLN A 248 -18.93 4.63 -23.42
N VAL A 249 -18.96 3.84 -22.34
CA VAL A 249 -20.19 3.19 -21.85
C VAL A 249 -21.20 4.25 -21.37
N VAL A 250 -20.74 5.23 -20.60
CA VAL A 250 -21.61 6.28 -20.05
C VAL A 250 -22.10 7.25 -21.13
N GLU A 251 -21.25 7.61 -22.10
CA GLU A 251 -21.63 8.42 -23.27
C GLU A 251 -22.71 7.72 -24.11
N ALA A 252 -22.62 6.40 -24.26
CA ALA A 252 -23.66 5.60 -24.91
C ALA A 252 -24.95 5.44 -24.09
N GLY A 253 -25.00 6.01 -22.87
CA GLY A 253 -26.13 5.93 -21.94
C GLY A 253 -26.16 4.71 -21.06
N GLY A 254 -25.16 3.85 -21.09
CA GLY A 254 -25.00 2.68 -20.23
C GLY A 254 -24.61 3.02 -18.78
N SER A 255 -24.54 1.99 -17.95
CA SER A 255 -24.05 2.09 -16.57
C SER A 255 -22.95 1.06 -16.33
N VAL A 256 -22.03 1.37 -15.41
CA VAL A 256 -20.86 0.52 -15.10
C VAL A 256 -20.87 0.11 -13.63
N ARG A 257 -20.52 -1.15 -13.36
CA ARG A 257 -20.23 -1.68 -12.01
C ARG A 257 -18.79 -2.15 -11.97
N LEU A 258 -17.97 -1.48 -11.18
CA LEU A 258 -16.57 -1.83 -10.94
C LEU A 258 -16.52 -2.80 -9.77
N VAL A 259 -16.08 -4.03 -10.02
CA VAL A 259 -16.02 -5.07 -9.00
C VAL A 259 -14.56 -5.48 -8.81
N GLY A 260 -14.10 -5.53 -7.57
CA GLY A 260 -12.72 -5.89 -7.28
C GLY A 260 -12.39 -5.90 -5.80
N ASP A 261 -11.13 -6.09 -5.49
CA ASP A 261 -10.58 -5.99 -4.15
C ASP A 261 -9.48 -4.94 -4.12
N ASP A 262 -9.73 -3.85 -3.42
CA ASP A 262 -8.82 -2.69 -3.29
C ASP A 262 -7.57 -2.99 -2.45
N ARG A 263 -7.54 -4.15 -1.79
CA ARG A 263 -6.45 -4.59 -0.90
C ARG A 263 -5.64 -5.75 -1.46
N GLN A 264 -5.96 -6.25 -2.65
CA GLN A 264 -5.10 -7.18 -3.38
C GLN A 264 -3.94 -6.46 -4.07
N LEU A 265 -3.03 -7.24 -4.65
CA LEU A 265 -1.93 -6.70 -5.45
C LEU A 265 -2.50 -5.86 -6.60
N SER A 266 -1.95 -4.68 -6.74
CA SER A 266 -2.33 -3.75 -7.81
C SER A 266 -1.89 -4.26 -9.18
N ALA A 267 -2.49 -3.72 -10.21
CA ALA A 267 -2.10 -3.96 -11.59
C ALA A 267 -0.59 -3.70 -11.81
N VAL A 268 -0.03 -4.37 -12.81
CA VAL A 268 1.27 -3.98 -13.40
C VAL A 268 1.14 -2.63 -14.13
N ALA A 269 -0.07 -2.22 -14.47
CA ALA A 269 -0.41 -0.93 -15.08
C ALA A 269 -0.63 0.16 -14.02
N ALA A 270 -0.63 1.44 -14.44
CA ALA A 270 -1.00 2.58 -13.61
C ALA A 270 -2.40 2.35 -13.01
N GLY A 271 -2.48 2.19 -11.70
CA GLY A 271 -3.71 1.86 -10.97
C GLY A 271 -3.89 2.76 -9.73
N GLY A 272 -4.83 2.40 -8.86
CA GLY A 272 -5.10 3.10 -7.60
C GLY A 272 -6.48 3.76 -7.55
N ILE A 273 -7.03 4.16 -8.68
CA ILE A 273 -8.30 4.90 -8.76
C ILE A 273 -9.51 4.13 -8.20
N LEU A 274 -9.47 2.79 -8.17
CA LEU A 274 -10.55 2.00 -7.58
C LEU A 274 -10.77 2.31 -6.10
N THR A 275 -9.68 2.53 -5.35
CA THR A 275 -9.74 2.93 -3.94
C THR A 275 -10.39 4.29 -3.78
N ASP A 276 -10.01 5.29 -4.59
CA ASP A 276 -10.58 6.64 -4.51
C ASP A 276 -12.07 6.64 -4.85
N LEU A 277 -12.48 5.89 -5.88
CA LEU A 277 -13.89 5.70 -6.24
C LEU A 277 -14.67 4.99 -5.14
N ALA A 278 -14.06 4.01 -4.46
CA ALA A 278 -14.68 3.32 -3.33
C ALA A 278 -14.87 4.26 -2.14
N GLU A 279 -13.86 5.07 -1.79
CA GLU A 279 -13.92 6.07 -0.72
C GLU A 279 -14.98 7.14 -1.02
N GLN A 280 -15.01 7.66 -2.26
CA GLN A 280 -16.05 8.58 -2.71
C GLN A 280 -17.44 7.94 -2.57
N GLY A 281 -17.58 6.69 -2.98
CA GLY A 281 -18.84 5.95 -2.89
C GLY A 281 -19.26 5.64 -1.44
N TYR A 282 -18.32 5.41 -0.52
CA TYR A 282 -18.64 5.27 0.91
C TYR A 282 -19.20 6.56 1.48
N ALA A 283 -18.59 7.71 1.18
CA ALA A 283 -19.08 9.01 1.60
C ALA A 283 -20.51 9.30 1.11
N GLN A 284 -20.92 8.66 0.00
CA GLN A 284 -22.23 8.82 -0.62
C GLN A 284 -23.21 7.65 -0.32
N GLY A 285 -22.79 6.64 0.43
CA GLY A 285 -23.60 5.45 0.72
C GLY A 285 -23.83 4.53 -0.48
N THR A 286 -22.96 4.58 -1.50
CA THR A 286 -23.12 3.80 -2.75
C THR A 286 -22.11 2.67 -2.90
N THR A 287 -20.96 2.71 -2.25
CA THR A 287 -20.03 1.56 -2.26
C THR A 287 -20.59 0.42 -1.39
N VAL A 288 -20.55 -0.78 -1.93
CA VAL A 288 -20.98 -2.01 -1.25
C VAL A 288 -19.78 -2.92 -1.06
N THR A 289 -19.67 -3.53 0.13
CA THR A 289 -18.59 -4.48 0.45
C THR A 289 -19.17 -5.83 0.86
N LEU A 290 -18.64 -6.90 0.26
CA LEU A 290 -18.90 -8.27 0.72
C LEU A 290 -18.09 -8.54 1.99
N THR A 291 -18.73 -9.13 3.00
CA THR A 291 -18.11 -9.34 4.32
C THR A 291 -17.94 -10.80 4.69
N GLU A 292 -18.64 -11.71 4.02
CA GLU A 292 -18.61 -13.14 4.33
C GLU A 292 -17.71 -13.88 3.33
N LEU A 293 -16.82 -14.74 3.84
CA LEU A 293 -15.92 -15.55 3.00
C LEU A 293 -16.42 -17.00 2.89
N HIS A 294 -16.50 -17.49 1.67
CA HIS A 294 -17.00 -18.85 1.34
C HIS A 294 -15.90 -19.77 0.81
N ARG A 295 -14.69 -19.27 0.61
CA ARG A 295 -13.59 -20.06 0.03
C ARG A 295 -13.02 -21.06 1.00
N PHE A 296 -12.80 -20.62 2.23
CA PHE A 296 -12.04 -21.39 3.23
C PHE A 296 -12.87 -22.50 3.84
N THR A 297 -12.29 -23.68 3.96
CA THR A 297 -12.88 -24.82 4.70
C THR A 297 -12.93 -24.52 6.19
N ASP A 298 -11.93 -23.82 6.71
CA ASP A 298 -11.87 -23.32 8.08
C ASP A 298 -12.30 -21.85 8.16
N PRO A 299 -13.45 -21.52 8.77
CA PRO A 299 -13.90 -20.13 8.91
C PRO A 299 -12.94 -19.24 9.70
N GLU A 300 -12.15 -19.81 10.63
CA GLU A 300 -11.17 -19.04 11.41
C GLU A 300 -10.00 -18.58 10.51
N GLU A 301 -9.58 -19.40 9.54
CA GLU A 301 -8.58 -18.98 8.55
C GLU A 301 -9.11 -17.85 7.66
N GLY A 302 -10.40 -17.92 7.29
CA GLY A 302 -11.08 -16.85 6.58
C GLY A 302 -11.04 -15.52 7.35
N ALA A 303 -11.42 -15.57 8.64
CA ALA A 303 -11.40 -14.38 9.50
C ALA A 303 -9.97 -13.83 9.70
N ALA A 304 -8.98 -14.71 9.88
CA ALA A 304 -7.58 -14.33 10.00
C ALA A 304 -7.06 -13.66 8.71
N THR A 305 -7.44 -14.19 7.54
CA THR A 305 -7.06 -13.62 6.25
C THR A 305 -7.66 -12.24 6.03
N LEU A 306 -8.91 -11.99 6.48
CA LEU A 306 -9.51 -10.65 6.45
C LEU A 306 -8.80 -9.68 7.40
N ALA A 307 -8.43 -10.12 8.60
CA ALA A 307 -7.65 -9.31 9.53
C ALA A 307 -6.30 -8.88 8.91
N ILE A 308 -5.58 -9.82 8.25
CA ILE A 308 -4.33 -9.54 7.54
C ILE A 308 -4.58 -8.57 6.37
N ARG A 309 -5.66 -8.74 5.61
CA ARG A 309 -6.06 -7.82 4.54
C ARG A 309 -6.17 -6.38 5.06
N ASP A 310 -6.76 -6.21 6.22
CA ASP A 310 -6.99 -4.90 6.83
C ASP A 310 -5.78 -4.38 7.64
N GLY A 311 -4.70 -5.17 7.76
CA GLY A 311 -3.47 -4.80 8.46
C GLY A 311 -3.50 -5.07 9.96
N ASP A 312 -4.47 -5.87 10.45
CA ASP A 312 -4.56 -6.26 11.85
C ASP A 312 -3.62 -7.44 12.16
N PRO A 313 -2.60 -7.25 13.03
CA PRO A 313 -1.67 -8.31 13.37
C PRO A 313 -2.31 -9.49 14.13
N ALA A 314 -3.51 -9.34 14.66
CA ALA A 314 -4.23 -10.44 15.28
C ALA A 314 -4.49 -11.61 14.32
N GLY A 315 -4.58 -11.33 13.00
CA GLY A 315 -4.71 -12.37 11.98
C GLY A 315 -3.50 -13.28 11.85
N LEU A 316 -2.30 -12.84 12.24
CA LEU A 316 -1.08 -13.65 12.19
C LEU A 316 -1.10 -14.79 13.20
N GLU A 317 -1.85 -14.63 14.32
CA GLU A 317 -1.94 -15.62 15.38
C GLU A 317 -2.49 -16.96 14.92
N HIS A 318 -3.43 -16.96 13.98
CA HIS A 318 -3.99 -18.17 13.40
C HIS A 318 -2.91 -19.06 12.77
N TYR A 319 -2.03 -18.46 11.97
CA TYR A 319 -0.97 -19.17 11.26
C TYR A 319 0.17 -19.58 12.18
N LEU A 320 0.57 -18.72 13.11
CA LEU A 320 1.64 -18.98 14.09
C LEU A 320 1.29 -20.13 15.05
N LYS A 321 0.03 -20.18 15.55
CA LYS A 321 -0.41 -21.19 16.50
C LYS A 321 -0.69 -22.57 15.88
N ARG A 322 -0.89 -22.63 14.57
CA ARG A 322 -1.26 -23.86 13.85
C ARG A 322 -0.12 -24.46 13.04
N ASP A 323 1.11 -24.09 13.35
CA ASP A 323 2.33 -24.57 12.65
C ASP A 323 2.25 -24.37 11.12
N ARG A 324 1.73 -23.17 10.71
CA ARG A 324 1.64 -22.79 9.30
C ARG A 324 2.76 -21.86 8.86
N VAL A 325 3.68 -21.51 9.78
CA VAL A 325 4.79 -20.60 9.57
C VAL A 325 6.08 -21.27 9.97
N HIS A 326 6.96 -21.45 9.00
CA HIS A 326 8.30 -22.00 9.21
C HIS A 326 9.32 -20.90 8.91
N ILE A 327 10.46 -20.89 9.63
CA ILE A 327 11.53 -19.91 9.42
C ILE A 327 12.88 -20.61 9.42
N GLY A 328 13.77 -20.19 8.55
CA GLY A 328 15.11 -20.74 8.43
C GLY A 328 15.89 -20.05 7.30
N ASP A 329 17.06 -20.62 6.98
CA ASP A 329 17.82 -20.13 5.84
C ASP A 329 17.08 -20.32 4.51
N ALA A 330 17.44 -19.53 3.50
CA ALA A 330 16.71 -19.49 2.24
C ALA A 330 16.68 -20.84 1.50
N GLY A 331 17.77 -21.62 1.58
CA GLY A 331 17.85 -22.93 0.97
C GLY A 331 16.92 -23.94 1.64
N ALA A 332 16.98 -24.01 2.99
CA ALA A 332 16.12 -24.90 3.78
C ALA A 332 14.63 -24.57 3.60
N MET A 333 14.26 -23.28 3.58
CA MET A 333 12.87 -22.86 3.41
C MET A 333 12.35 -23.13 2.00
N THR A 334 13.19 -22.98 0.99
CA THR A 334 12.86 -23.32 -0.40
C THR A 334 12.64 -24.83 -0.57
N GLU A 335 13.51 -25.67 0.03
CA GLU A 335 13.37 -27.12 -0.02
C GLU A 335 12.16 -27.62 0.80
N ALA A 336 11.90 -27.03 1.98
CA ALA A 336 10.73 -27.35 2.79
C ALA A 336 9.42 -27.05 2.04
N ALA A 337 9.33 -25.88 1.41
CA ALA A 337 8.17 -25.51 0.60
C ALA A 337 7.97 -26.47 -0.59
N TYR A 338 9.07 -26.84 -1.26
CA TYR A 338 9.04 -27.79 -2.37
C TYR A 338 8.59 -29.18 -1.90
N ALA A 339 9.17 -29.71 -0.83
CA ALA A 339 8.84 -31.02 -0.30
C ALA A 339 7.37 -31.13 0.13
N ALA A 340 6.85 -30.12 0.82
CA ALA A 340 5.46 -30.07 1.23
C ALA A 340 4.50 -29.97 0.02
N TRP A 341 4.82 -29.13 -0.97
CA TRP A 341 4.07 -29.04 -2.22
C TRP A 341 4.04 -30.39 -2.97
N LYS A 342 5.18 -31.08 -3.04
CA LYS A 342 5.29 -32.40 -3.68
C LYS A 342 4.41 -33.43 -2.98
N ALA A 343 4.45 -33.48 -1.65
CA ALA A 343 3.63 -34.38 -0.84
C ALA A 343 2.13 -34.15 -1.07
N ASP A 344 1.68 -32.90 -1.17
CA ASP A 344 0.31 -32.57 -1.50
C ASP A 344 -0.09 -33.05 -2.90
N GLN A 345 0.81 -32.90 -3.90
CA GLN A 345 0.57 -33.40 -5.25
C GLN A 345 0.45 -34.94 -5.27
N GLU A 346 1.28 -35.63 -4.54
CA GLU A 346 1.24 -37.08 -4.39
C GLU A 346 -0.03 -37.55 -3.67
N ALA A 347 -0.50 -36.78 -2.67
CA ALA A 347 -1.79 -36.99 -2.00
C ALA A 347 -3.00 -36.65 -2.89
N GLY A 348 -2.78 -36.17 -4.10
CA GLY A 348 -3.82 -35.82 -5.06
C GLY A 348 -4.48 -34.48 -4.81
N LEU A 349 -3.95 -33.61 -3.96
CA LEU A 349 -4.44 -32.25 -3.74
C LEU A 349 -4.01 -31.32 -4.89
N SER A 350 -4.82 -30.30 -5.18
CA SER A 350 -4.37 -29.19 -5.99
C SER A 350 -3.56 -28.25 -5.11
N SER A 351 -2.29 -28.06 -5.41
CA SER A 351 -1.38 -27.26 -4.59
C SER A 351 -0.60 -26.26 -5.44
N LEU A 352 -0.37 -25.04 -4.89
CA LEU A 352 0.46 -24.01 -5.50
C LEU A 352 1.77 -23.85 -4.71
N LEU A 353 2.88 -23.86 -5.47
CA LEU A 353 4.19 -23.48 -4.97
C LEU A 353 4.47 -22.03 -5.37
N LEU A 354 4.60 -21.14 -4.38
CA LEU A 354 4.69 -19.71 -4.58
C LEU A 354 5.99 -19.14 -4.03
N ALA A 355 6.51 -18.11 -4.69
CA ALA A 355 7.63 -17.35 -4.16
C ALA A 355 7.47 -15.85 -4.49
N ALA A 356 8.16 -15.01 -3.72
CA ALA A 356 8.12 -13.57 -3.90
C ALA A 356 8.90 -13.12 -5.14
N THR A 357 10.04 -13.76 -5.43
CA THR A 357 10.97 -13.36 -6.49
C THR A 357 10.94 -14.30 -7.69
N ARG A 358 11.28 -13.78 -8.87
CA ARG A 358 11.41 -14.59 -10.09
C ARG A 358 12.59 -15.57 -10.02
N ASP A 359 13.63 -15.20 -9.31
CA ASP A 359 14.82 -16.04 -9.17
C ASP A 359 14.49 -17.29 -8.33
N THR A 360 13.83 -17.12 -7.17
CA THR A 360 13.35 -18.25 -6.36
C THR A 360 12.34 -19.12 -7.13
N VAL A 361 11.45 -18.52 -7.93
CA VAL A 361 10.53 -19.27 -8.81
C VAL A 361 11.31 -20.11 -9.83
N ARG A 362 12.37 -19.57 -10.42
CA ARG A 362 13.22 -20.30 -11.37
C ARG A 362 13.90 -21.48 -10.70
N ASP A 363 14.48 -21.28 -9.51
CA ASP A 363 15.16 -22.32 -8.75
C ASP A 363 14.19 -23.45 -8.37
N LEU A 364 13.00 -23.13 -7.88
CA LEU A 364 11.93 -24.08 -7.58
C LEU A 364 11.47 -24.84 -8.83
N ASN A 365 11.35 -24.18 -9.97
CA ASN A 365 11.00 -24.81 -11.24
C ASN A 365 12.09 -25.80 -11.71
N HIS A 366 13.35 -25.43 -11.58
CA HIS A 366 14.49 -26.32 -11.88
C HIS A 366 14.50 -27.52 -10.96
N ARG A 367 14.38 -27.30 -9.65
CA ARG A 367 14.33 -28.34 -8.63
C ARG A 367 13.20 -29.35 -8.90
N ALA A 368 12.00 -28.87 -9.23
CA ALA A 368 10.86 -29.72 -9.53
C ALA A 368 11.06 -30.54 -10.80
N ARG A 369 11.68 -29.94 -11.81
CA ARG A 369 12.02 -30.64 -13.05
C ARG A 369 13.09 -31.70 -12.85
N GLU A 370 14.15 -31.42 -12.10
CA GLU A 370 15.22 -32.37 -11.78
C GLU A 370 14.65 -33.60 -11.06
N ASP A 371 13.87 -33.40 -10.03
CA ASP A 371 13.22 -34.48 -9.28
C ASP A 371 12.34 -35.36 -10.18
N ARG A 372 11.57 -34.74 -11.10
CA ARG A 372 10.78 -35.51 -12.08
C ARG A 372 11.67 -36.36 -13.00
N LEU A 373 12.81 -35.83 -13.44
CA LEU A 373 13.73 -36.53 -14.33
C LEU A 373 14.45 -37.69 -13.62
N ASP A 374 14.72 -37.53 -12.31
CA ASP A 374 15.39 -38.56 -11.52
C ASP A 374 14.47 -39.76 -11.19
N ILE A 375 13.15 -39.48 -11.02
CA ILE A 375 12.14 -40.56 -10.78
C ILE A 375 11.88 -41.41 -12.04
N THR A 376 12.06 -40.81 -13.22
CA THR A 376 11.81 -41.51 -14.47
C THR A 376 13.07 -42.22 -14.97
N ASP A 377 13.16 -43.54 -14.83
CA ASP A 377 14.22 -44.44 -15.35
C ASP A 377 14.27 -44.50 -16.90
N HIS A 378 13.65 -43.50 -17.56
CA HIS A 378 13.57 -43.42 -19.01
C HIS A 378 14.64 -42.49 -19.59
N PRO A 379 15.26 -42.87 -20.74
CA PRO A 379 16.21 -41.97 -21.39
C PRO A 379 15.56 -40.59 -21.63
N ARG A 380 16.33 -39.52 -21.30
CA ARG A 380 15.92 -38.17 -21.53
C ARG A 380 15.44 -38.02 -22.99
N GLY A 381 14.13 -37.78 -23.15
CA GLY A 381 13.54 -37.56 -24.46
C GLY A 381 14.00 -36.25 -25.10
N PRO A 382 13.50 -35.92 -26.29
CA PRO A 382 13.77 -34.61 -26.93
C PRO A 382 13.44 -33.43 -25.98
N GLU A 383 14.35 -32.46 -25.91
CA GLU A 383 14.21 -31.24 -25.12
C GLU A 383 14.00 -30.03 -26.02
N VAL A 384 13.28 -29.02 -25.51
CA VAL A 384 13.10 -27.72 -26.15
C VAL A 384 13.60 -26.64 -25.19
N VAL A 385 14.17 -25.55 -25.75
CA VAL A 385 14.57 -24.35 -24.99
C VAL A 385 13.39 -23.42 -24.85
N LEU A 386 13.13 -22.96 -23.61
CA LEU A 386 12.04 -22.07 -23.25
C LEU A 386 12.49 -20.60 -23.24
N ALA A 387 11.53 -19.68 -23.04
CA ALA A 387 11.73 -18.24 -23.13
C ALA A 387 12.76 -17.67 -22.13
N ASP A 388 12.94 -18.33 -21.00
CA ASP A 388 13.90 -17.95 -19.94
C ASP A 388 15.24 -18.69 -20.04
N GLY A 389 15.46 -19.42 -21.12
CA GLY A 389 16.63 -20.25 -21.34
C GLY A 389 16.62 -21.61 -20.64
N SER A 390 15.60 -21.90 -19.83
CA SER A 390 15.40 -23.23 -19.24
C SER A 390 15.04 -24.26 -20.33
N ARG A 391 15.16 -25.56 -20.01
CA ARG A 391 14.78 -26.66 -20.92
C ARG A 391 13.53 -27.36 -20.42
N ALA A 392 12.77 -27.91 -21.37
CA ALA A 392 11.61 -28.73 -21.07
C ALA A 392 11.53 -29.95 -21.97
N SER A 393 10.91 -31.00 -21.48
CA SER A 393 10.69 -32.30 -22.15
C SER A 393 9.27 -32.81 -21.90
N ALA A 394 8.89 -33.89 -22.54
CA ALA A 394 7.60 -34.55 -22.28
C ALA A 394 7.42 -34.82 -20.77
N GLY A 395 6.23 -34.55 -20.25
CA GLY A 395 5.90 -34.64 -18.82
C GLY A 395 6.07 -33.34 -18.03
N ASP A 396 6.86 -32.35 -18.50
CA ASP A 396 7.06 -31.10 -17.81
C ASP A 396 5.78 -30.24 -17.77
N LEU A 397 5.61 -29.52 -16.64
CA LEU A 397 4.61 -28.48 -16.52
C LEU A 397 5.18 -27.18 -17.05
N VAL A 398 4.43 -26.53 -17.93
CA VAL A 398 4.80 -25.23 -18.52
C VAL A 398 3.65 -24.25 -18.41
N ILE A 399 3.99 -22.96 -18.47
CA ILE A 399 3.05 -21.84 -18.41
C ILE A 399 3.22 -20.95 -19.64
N ALA A 400 2.13 -20.60 -20.32
CA ALA A 400 2.12 -19.62 -21.40
C ALA A 400 2.18 -18.19 -20.84
N ARG A 401 2.99 -17.31 -21.47
CA ARG A 401 3.17 -15.91 -21.06
C ARG A 401 2.61 -14.88 -22.02
N ARG A 402 1.93 -15.36 -23.09
CA ARG A 402 1.31 -14.49 -24.08
C ARG A 402 -0.04 -15.04 -24.55
N ASN A 403 -1.01 -14.16 -24.72
CA ASN A 403 -2.28 -14.48 -25.33
C ASN A 403 -2.10 -14.75 -26.84
N ASP A 404 -2.60 -15.88 -27.36
CA ASP A 404 -2.73 -16.10 -28.81
C ASP A 404 -4.04 -16.83 -29.16
N ARG A 405 -5.01 -16.08 -29.68
CA ARG A 405 -6.35 -16.59 -30.08
C ARG A 405 -6.32 -17.53 -31.27
N ARG A 406 -5.22 -17.58 -32.03
CA ARG A 406 -5.04 -18.47 -33.16
C ARG A 406 -4.67 -19.89 -32.72
N LEU A 407 -4.04 -20.02 -31.55
CA LEU A 407 -3.69 -21.30 -30.95
C LEU A 407 -4.91 -21.86 -30.19
N ARG A 408 -5.69 -22.71 -30.88
CA ARG A 408 -6.92 -23.28 -30.32
C ARG A 408 -6.71 -24.69 -29.88
N ALA A 409 -7.25 -25.02 -28.69
CA ALA A 409 -7.33 -26.37 -28.18
C ALA A 409 -8.52 -27.13 -28.78
N GLY A 410 -8.53 -28.43 -28.66
CA GLY A 410 -9.60 -29.30 -29.21
C GLY A 410 -10.99 -29.04 -28.60
N ASP A 411 -11.08 -28.44 -27.42
CA ASP A 411 -12.31 -27.98 -26.75
C ASP A 411 -12.83 -26.63 -27.27
N GLY A 412 -12.14 -26.02 -28.27
CA GLY A 412 -12.47 -24.70 -28.81
C GLY A 412 -11.89 -23.54 -28.02
N SER A 413 -11.30 -23.78 -26.83
CA SER A 413 -10.58 -22.75 -26.06
C SER A 413 -9.28 -22.34 -26.78
N TRP A 414 -8.66 -21.24 -26.35
CA TRP A 414 -7.41 -20.74 -26.93
C TRP A 414 -6.36 -20.46 -25.84
N VAL A 415 -5.08 -20.32 -26.26
CA VAL A 415 -3.95 -20.17 -25.34
C VAL A 415 -3.90 -18.77 -24.75
N LYS A 416 -3.96 -18.68 -23.41
CA LYS A 416 -3.94 -17.43 -22.64
C LYS A 416 -2.67 -17.28 -21.81
N ASN A 417 -2.31 -16.07 -21.53
CA ASN A 417 -1.28 -15.78 -20.54
C ASN A 417 -1.73 -16.30 -19.14
N GLY A 418 -0.90 -17.13 -18.55
CA GLY A 418 -1.19 -17.79 -17.28
C GLY A 418 -1.73 -19.22 -17.40
N ASP A 419 -2.10 -19.67 -18.60
CA ASP A 419 -2.53 -21.06 -18.80
C ASP A 419 -1.39 -22.04 -18.50
N ARG A 420 -1.68 -23.08 -17.70
CA ARG A 420 -0.75 -24.14 -17.35
C ARG A 420 -1.03 -25.40 -18.16
N TRP A 421 0.03 -25.99 -18.68
CA TRP A 421 -0.01 -27.11 -19.60
C TRP A 421 1.00 -28.17 -19.20
N ARG A 422 0.71 -29.43 -19.49
CA ARG A 422 1.68 -30.53 -19.45
C ARG A 422 2.16 -30.82 -20.87
N ILE A 423 3.45 -30.90 -21.09
CA ILE A 423 4.02 -31.32 -22.39
C ILE A 423 3.77 -32.81 -22.58
N GLU A 424 3.12 -33.17 -23.65
CA GLU A 424 2.96 -34.56 -24.09
C GLU A 424 4.07 -34.99 -25.06
N THR A 425 4.41 -34.11 -26.02
CA THR A 425 5.39 -34.42 -27.05
C THR A 425 6.19 -33.19 -27.42
N VAL A 426 7.50 -33.36 -27.58
CA VAL A 426 8.43 -32.38 -28.15
C VAL A 426 8.71 -32.77 -29.61
N HIS A 427 8.50 -31.85 -30.55
CA HIS A 427 8.70 -32.06 -31.99
C HIS A 427 10.09 -31.59 -32.45
N PRO A 428 10.63 -32.14 -33.57
CA PRO A 428 11.96 -31.76 -34.08
C PRO A 428 12.06 -30.28 -34.50
N ASP A 429 10.95 -29.62 -34.83
CA ASP A 429 10.86 -28.22 -35.18
C ASP A 429 10.81 -27.26 -33.95
N GLY A 430 11.01 -27.80 -32.75
CA GLY A 430 10.91 -27.06 -31.51
C GLY A 430 9.49 -26.76 -31.04
N ALA A 431 8.47 -27.23 -31.79
CA ALA A 431 7.09 -27.16 -31.32
C ALA A 431 6.83 -28.18 -30.21
N VAL A 432 5.83 -27.93 -29.38
CA VAL A 432 5.38 -28.87 -28.35
C VAL A 432 3.87 -29.09 -28.46
N THR A 433 3.45 -30.37 -28.32
CA THR A 433 2.05 -30.69 -28.06
C THR A 433 1.86 -30.70 -26.56
N VAL A 434 0.88 -29.94 -26.07
CA VAL A 434 0.57 -29.78 -24.66
C VAL A 434 -0.89 -30.12 -24.38
N ASP A 435 -1.19 -30.61 -23.17
CA ASP A 435 -2.55 -30.80 -22.68
C ASP A 435 -2.80 -29.97 -21.43
N ARG A 436 -4.03 -29.46 -21.30
CA ARG A 436 -4.39 -28.54 -20.19
C ARG A 436 -4.44 -29.28 -18.85
N GLN A 437 -3.90 -28.66 -17.82
CA GLN A 437 -3.91 -29.20 -16.45
C GLN A 437 -5.22 -28.91 -15.69
N ASP A 438 -6.37 -28.95 -16.35
CA ASP A 438 -7.65 -28.78 -15.66
C ASP A 438 -8.26 -30.16 -15.33
N ARG A 439 -8.44 -30.46 -14.04
CA ARG A 439 -9.03 -31.73 -13.55
C ARG A 439 -10.47 -31.95 -14.04
N ARG A 440 -11.14 -30.91 -14.56
CA ARG A 440 -12.53 -31.00 -15.03
C ARG A 440 -12.64 -31.26 -16.53
N ALA A 441 -11.57 -31.12 -17.27
CA ALA A 441 -11.54 -31.47 -18.69
C ALA A 441 -11.40 -32.98 -18.89
N ARG A 442 -12.13 -33.54 -19.88
CA ARG A 442 -11.87 -34.92 -20.33
C ARG A 442 -10.45 -34.94 -20.89
N SER A 443 -9.66 -35.95 -20.48
CA SER A 443 -8.28 -36.12 -20.95
C SER A 443 -8.23 -36.05 -22.50
N GLY A 444 -7.36 -35.18 -23.03
CA GLY A 444 -7.13 -34.97 -24.45
C GLY A 444 -8.04 -33.97 -25.17
N SER A 445 -9.11 -33.46 -24.53
CA SER A 445 -9.93 -32.40 -25.12
C SER A 445 -9.26 -31.03 -25.10
N GLY A 446 -8.32 -30.81 -24.18
CA GLY A 446 -7.58 -29.57 -24.03
C GLY A 446 -6.26 -29.52 -24.82
N ARG A 447 -6.00 -30.46 -25.75
CA ARG A 447 -4.72 -30.49 -26.48
C ARG A 447 -4.55 -29.34 -27.44
N VAL A 448 -3.35 -28.78 -27.50
CA VAL A 448 -2.93 -27.77 -28.46
C VAL A 448 -1.46 -27.97 -28.84
N ARG A 449 -1.13 -27.69 -30.12
CA ARG A 449 0.27 -27.62 -30.58
C ARG A 449 0.72 -26.17 -30.52
N LEU A 450 1.76 -25.90 -29.68
CA LEU A 450 2.44 -24.63 -29.58
C LEU A 450 3.62 -24.60 -30.55
N PRO A 451 3.67 -23.62 -31.51
CA PRO A 451 4.78 -23.54 -32.48
C PRO A 451 6.13 -23.24 -31.79
N GLY A 452 7.24 -23.70 -32.37
CA GLY A 452 8.59 -23.50 -31.82
C GLY A 452 8.92 -22.04 -31.48
N PRO A 453 8.67 -21.04 -32.36
CA PRO A 453 8.88 -19.63 -32.03
C PRO A 453 8.07 -19.17 -30.83
N TYR A 454 6.81 -19.61 -30.69
CA TYR A 454 5.97 -19.27 -29.53
C TYR A 454 6.55 -19.88 -28.25
N VAL A 455 7.04 -21.12 -28.31
CA VAL A 455 7.67 -21.82 -27.18
C VAL A 455 8.92 -21.08 -26.72
N ALA A 456 9.81 -20.74 -27.65
CA ALA A 456 11.07 -20.06 -27.36
C ALA A 456 10.92 -18.63 -26.82
N GLU A 457 9.80 -17.95 -27.14
CA GLU A 457 9.59 -16.57 -26.71
C GLU A 457 8.62 -16.39 -25.55
N HIS A 458 7.67 -17.34 -25.37
CA HIS A 458 6.49 -17.12 -24.54
C HIS A 458 6.12 -18.28 -23.62
N VAL A 459 6.93 -19.32 -23.49
CA VAL A 459 6.66 -20.46 -22.61
C VAL A 459 7.77 -20.56 -21.54
N GLN A 460 7.40 -20.84 -20.30
CA GLN A 460 8.31 -21.05 -19.17
C GLN A 460 7.89 -22.31 -18.41
N LEU A 461 8.79 -22.85 -17.55
CA LEU A 461 8.38 -23.89 -16.60
C LEU A 461 7.27 -23.37 -15.67
N GLY A 462 6.34 -24.23 -15.28
CA GLY A 462 5.10 -23.87 -14.60
C GLY A 462 4.82 -24.62 -13.30
N TYR A 463 5.82 -25.20 -12.64
CA TYR A 463 5.66 -25.86 -11.35
C TYR A 463 5.46 -24.86 -10.22
N ALA A 464 6.29 -23.83 -10.17
CA ALA A 464 6.18 -22.69 -9.25
C ALA A 464 5.73 -21.41 -9.96
N SER A 465 5.18 -20.48 -9.22
CA SER A 465 4.74 -19.17 -9.71
C SER A 465 5.08 -18.06 -8.72
N THR A 466 5.16 -16.82 -9.20
CA THR A 466 5.19 -15.67 -8.29
C THR A 466 3.83 -15.49 -7.60
N ILE A 467 3.82 -14.90 -6.40
CA ILE A 467 2.58 -14.54 -5.68
C ILE A 467 1.66 -13.72 -6.59
N HIS A 468 2.22 -12.75 -7.31
CA HIS A 468 1.44 -11.94 -8.28
C HIS A 468 0.87 -12.79 -9.43
N GLY A 469 1.65 -13.74 -9.94
CA GLY A 469 1.21 -14.64 -11.04
C GLY A 469 0.13 -15.63 -10.63
N ALA A 470 -0.07 -15.85 -9.33
CA ALA A 470 -1.10 -16.71 -8.76
C ALA A 470 -2.41 -15.98 -8.43
N GLN A 471 -2.48 -14.66 -8.68
CA GLN A 471 -3.70 -13.90 -8.44
C GLN A 471 -4.87 -14.45 -9.30
N GLY A 472 -6.04 -14.58 -8.71
CA GLY A 472 -7.19 -15.24 -9.35
C GLY A 472 -7.26 -16.76 -9.16
N ALA A 473 -6.14 -17.45 -8.97
CA ALA A 473 -6.13 -18.92 -8.78
C ALA A 473 -6.80 -19.34 -7.44
N THR A 474 -7.39 -20.52 -7.43
CA THR A 474 -7.94 -21.18 -6.23
C THR A 474 -7.57 -22.65 -6.24
N VAL A 475 -6.91 -23.12 -5.17
CA VAL A 475 -6.41 -24.49 -5.00
C VAL A 475 -6.79 -25.03 -3.62
N ASP A 476 -6.41 -26.28 -3.32
CA ASP A 476 -6.64 -26.85 -2.00
C ASP A 476 -5.62 -26.32 -1.00
N THR A 477 -4.33 -26.27 -1.38
CA THR A 477 -3.24 -25.89 -0.49
C THR A 477 -2.25 -24.92 -1.15
N THR A 478 -1.52 -24.12 -0.34
CA THR A 478 -0.41 -23.31 -0.84
C THR A 478 0.82 -23.42 0.03
N HIS A 479 2.00 -23.40 -0.61
CA HIS A 479 3.30 -23.31 0.04
C HIS A 479 4.05 -22.12 -0.52
N THR A 480 4.23 -21.07 0.31
CA THR A 480 4.79 -19.78 -0.12
C THR A 480 6.13 -19.53 0.54
N VAL A 481 7.17 -19.24 -0.27
CA VAL A 481 8.48 -18.76 0.21
C VAL A 481 8.48 -17.24 0.22
N LEU A 482 8.72 -16.65 1.40
CA LEU A 482 8.81 -15.21 1.64
C LEU A 482 10.22 -14.82 2.09
N THR A 483 10.68 -13.64 1.72
CA THR A 483 12.02 -13.12 2.04
C THR A 483 12.01 -12.00 3.10
N GLY A 484 10.81 -11.59 3.57
CA GLY A 484 10.64 -10.51 4.51
C GLY A 484 10.54 -9.12 3.86
N THR A 485 10.70 -9.01 2.54
CA THR A 485 10.61 -7.73 1.81
C THR A 485 9.23 -7.48 1.17
N GLU A 486 8.33 -8.45 1.29
CA GLU A 486 7.00 -8.40 0.70
C GLU A 486 6.13 -7.33 1.34
N THR A 487 5.03 -7.02 0.67
CA THR A 487 4.00 -6.11 1.18
C THR A 487 2.83 -6.87 1.77
N ARG A 488 2.01 -6.19 2.56
CA ARG A 488 0.75 -6.71 3.10
C ARG A 488 -0.13 -7.33 2.01
N GLN A 489 -0.23 -6.69 0.84
CA GLN A 489 -1.02 -7.18 -0.29
C GLN A 489 -0.47 -8.49 -0.85
N GLY A 490 0.86 -8.62 -0.90
CA GLY A 490 1.52 -9.87 -1.28
C GLY A 490 1.22 -10.99 -0.29
N LEU A 491 1.34 -10.73 1.00
CA LEU A 491 1.00 -11.67 2.07
C LEU A 491 -0.48 -12.10 1.99
N TYR A 492 -1.39 -11.13 1.85
CA TYR A 492 -2.82 -11.39 1.70
C TYR A 492 -3.13 -12.27 0.48
N VAL A 493 -2.53 -11.98 -0.68
CA VAL A 493 -2.72 -12.81 -1.88
C VAL A 493 -2.19 -14.21 -1.66
N ALA A 494 -1.00 -14.40 -1.06
CA ALA A 494 -0.43 -15.71 -0.76
C ALA A 494 -1.36 -16.55 0.12
N LEU A 495 -1.91 -15.96 1.20
CA LEU A 495 -2.76 -16.61 2.18
C LEU A 495 -4.22 -16.78 1.73
N SER A 496 -4.61 -16.21 0.59
CA SER A 496 -5.99 -16.29 0.09
C SER A 496 -6.17 -17.24 -1.09
N ARG A 497 -5.17 -18.05 -1.47
CA ARG A 497 -5.26 -18.97 -2.63
C ARG A 497 -5.75 -20.37 -2.25
N GLY A 498 -5.30 -20.92 -1.12
CA GLY A 498 -5.69 -22.23 -0.62
C GLY A 498 -7.06 -22.22 0.05
N ARG A 499 -7.84 -23.26 -0.20
CA ARG A 499 -9.15 -23.45 0.47
C ARG A 499 -9.02 -24.18 1.79
N GLN A 500 -8.09 -25.13 1.88
CA GLN A 500 -7.89 -25.98 3.04
C GLN A 500 -6.77 -25.45 3.94
N THR A 501 -5.60 -25.13 3.33
CA THR A 501 -4.44 -24.68 4.09
C THR A 501 -3.53 -23.76 3.28
N ASN A 502 -2.97 -22.77 3.97
CA ASN A 502 -1.96 -21.88 3.41
C ASN A 502 -0.73 -21.88 4.35
N HIS A 503 0.46 -22.20 3.81
CA HIS A 503 1.71 -22.31 4.55
C HIS A 503 2.70 -21.23 4.10
N LEU A 504 3.44 -20.68 5.06
CA LEU A 504 4.48 -19.67 4.85
C LEU A 504 5.84 -20.22 5.26
N ASN A 505 6.82 -20.10 4.39
CA ASN A 505 8.21 -20.48 4.63
C ASN A 505 9.04 -19.18 4.56
N LEU A 506 9.47 -18.70 5.71
CA LEU A 506 10.18 -17.42 5.87
C LEU A 506 11.67 -17.63 5.71
N ALA A 507 12.23 -17.15 4.61
CA ALA A 507 13.67 -17.23 4.31
C ALA A 507 14.40 -16.05 4.98
N THR A 508 15.28 -16.34 5.92
CA THR A 508 16.16 -15.32 6.49
C THR A 508 17.35 -15.07 5.55
N PRO A 509 17.87 -13.83 5.47
CA PRO A 509 19.11 -13.57 4.75
C PRO A 509 20.23 -14.45 5.32
N ALA A 510 21.02 -15.09 4.45
CA ALA A 510 22.22 -15.79 4.89
C ALA A 510 23.14 -14.79 5.61
N ALA A 511 23.66 -15.17 6.77
CA ALA A 511 24.74 -14.42 7.41
C ALA A 511 25.89 -14.25 6.38
N SER A 512 26.30 -13.01 6.12
CA SER A 512 27.37 -12.71 5.14
C SER A 512 28.61 -13.49 5.52
N LEU A 513 29.02 -14.44 4.68
CA LEU A 513 30.24 -15.22 4.85
C LEU A 513 31.51 -14.40 4.60
N ASP A 514 31.36 -13.18 4.07
CA ASP A 514 32.46 -12.26 3.84
C ASP A 514 32.66 -11.40 5.09
N GLY A 515 33.48 -11.83 6.03
CA GLY A 515 33.78 -11.19 7.34
C GLY A 515 34.26 -9.74 7.32
N VAL A 516 33.70 -8.87 6.46
CA VAL A 516 33.97 -7.43 6.35
C VAL A 516 32.64 -6.67 6.47
N GLY A 517 32.05 -6.73 7.66
CA GLY A 517 30.91 -5.91 8.06
C GLY A 517 30.84 -5.90 9.60
N PRO A 518 30.24 -4.89 10.24
CA PRO A 518 30.01 -4.94 11.67
C PRO A 518 29.26 -6.24 11.98
N GLU A 519 29.69 -6.97 13.00
CA GLU A 519 29.02 -8.15 13.53
C GLU A 519 27.54 -7.80 13.71
N VAL A 520 26.68 -8.33 12.80
CA VAL A 520 25.24 -8.29 13.04
C VAL A 520 25.01 -9.19 14.24
N PRO A 521 24.46 -8.70 15.35
CA PRO A 521 24.18 -9.55 16.49
C PRO A 521 23.38 -10.75 16.00
N ASP A 522 23.66 -11.93 16.54
CA ASP A 522 22.92 -13.18 16.32
C ASP A 522 21.48 -13.03 16.88
N THR A 523 20.72 -12.07 16.34
CA THR A 523 19.32 -11.89 16.63
C THR A 523 18.58 -12.86 15.75
N THR A 524 18.22 -14.02 16.30
CA THR A 524 17.23 -14.92 15.71
C THR A 524 15.98 -14.08 15.39
N VAL A 525 15.79 -13.76 14.12
CA VAL A 525 14.61 -13.01 13.67
C VAL A 525 13.39 -13.87 13.99
N GLU A 526 12.53 -13.39 14.86
CA GLU A 526 11.32 -14.14 15.21
C GLU A 526 10.32 -14.11 14.05
N PRO A 527 9.66 -15.23 13.72
CA PRO A 527 8.66 -15.30 12.64
C PRO A 527 7.60 -14.22 12.76
N ARG A 528 7.16 -13.93 13.99
CA ARG A 528 6.18 -12.89 14.31
C ARG A 528 6.65 -11.50 13.89
N GLN A 529 7.90 -11.15 14.19
CA GLN A 529 8.44 -9.84 13.85
C GLN A 529 8.51 -9.66 12.33
N MET A 530 9.04 -10.66 11.62
CA MET A 530 9.14 -10.61 10.16
C MET A 530 7.77 -10.46 9.49
N LEU A 531 6.76 -11.21 9.95
CA LEU A 531 5.39 -11.10 9.43
C LEU A 531 4.74 -9.75 9.79
N THR A 532 5.03 -9.21 10.98
CA THR A 532 4.55 -7.88 11.39
C THR A 532 5.15 -6.80 10.51
N ASP A 533 6.44 -6.90 10.17
CA ASP A 533 7.13 -5.96 9.28
C ASP A 533 6.58 -6.02 7.85
N ILE A 534 6.24 -7.22 7.35
CA ILE A 534 5.54 -7.41 6.06
C ILE A 534 4.16 -6.76 6.12
N LEU A 535 3.41 -7.00 7.19
CA LEU A 535 2.05 -6.47 7.38
C LEU A 535 2.02 -4.94 7.45
N ALA A 536 3.04 -4.33 8.05
CA ALA A 536 3.19 -2.88 8.14
C ALA A 536 3.48 -2.21 6.79
N ARG A 537 4.05 -2.95 5.82
CA ARG A 537 4.36 -2.42 4.49
C ARG A 537 3.12 -2.43 3.60
N ASP A 538 2.48 -1.27 3.48
CA ASP A 538 1.37 -1.08 2.54
C ASP A 538 1.91 -0.85 1.12
N GLY A 539 1.69 -1.81 0.24
CA GLY A 539 2.09 -1.77 -1.17
C GLY A 539 0.96 -1.44 -2.14
N ARG A 540 -0.11 -0.82 -1.67
CA ARG A 540 -1.21 -0.38 -2.55
C ARG A 540 -0.68 0.60 -3.61
N ALA A 541 -1.14 0.45 -4.86
CA ALA A 541 -0.96 1.52 -5.81
C ALA A 541 -1.83 2.71 -5.39
N LEU A 542 -1.21 3.87 -5.31
CA LEU A 542 -1.90 5.12 -5.11
C LEU A 542 -2.20 5.76 -6.47
N SER A 543 -3.37 6.37 -6.62
CA SER A 543 -3.69 7.22 -7.76
C SER A 543 -2.80 8.46 -7.74
N ALA A 544 -2.65 9.13 -8.88
CA ALA A 544 -1.95 10.40 -8.93
C ALA A 544 -2.68 11.47 -8.11
N THR A 545 -4.00 11.46 -8.11
CA THR A 545 -4.86 12.33 -7.29
C THR A 545 -4.63 12.11 -5.79
N THR A 546 -4.53 10.86 -5.32
CA THR A 546 -4.19 10.56 -3.92
C THR A 546 -2.78 11.01 -3.58
N VAL A 547 -1.80 10.81 -4.46
CA VAL A 547 -0.42 11.31 -4.25
C VAL A 547 -0.38 12.83 -4.27
N GLU A 548 -1.16 13.50 -5.13
CA GLU A 548 -1.27 14.95 -5.18
C GLU A 548 -1.88 15.53 -3.90
N ARG A 549 -2.95 14.93 -3.40
CA ARG A 549 -3.51 15.26 -2.07
C ARG A 549 -2.48 15.05 -0.97
N GLY A 550 -1.64 14.04 -1.12
CA GLY A 550 -0.69 13.58 -0.12
C GLY A 550 -1.38 12.98 1.11
N ASP A 551 -0.65 12.17 1.85
CA ASP A 551 -1.06 11.75 3.19
C ASP A 551 -1.05 12.98 4.11
N ALA A 552 -2.21 13.40 4.58
CA ALA A 552 -2.36 14.59 5.41
C ALA A 552 -1.50 14.51 6.68
N ALA A 553 -1.38 13.33 7.29
CA ALA A 553 -0.56 13.11 8.48
C ALA A 553 0.94 13.27 8.17
N GLN A 554 1.43 12.68 7.08
CA GLN A 554 2.82 12.82 6.64
C GLN A 554 3.14 14.26 6.23
N LEU A 555 2.26 14.92 5.49
CA LEU A 555 2.44 16.31 5.09
C LEU A 555 2.44 17.26 6.29
N LEU A 556 1.55 17.04 7.26
CA LEU A 556 1.52 17.78 8.51
C LEU A 556 2.83 17.64 9.27
N ARG A 557 3.34 16.42 9.41
CA ARG A 557 4.63 16.18 10.05
C ARG A 557 5.76 16.94 9.35
N GLN A 558 5.84 16.86 8.02
CA GLN A 558 6.85 17.58 7.23
C GLN A 558 6.75 19.09 7.42
N ALA A 559 5.55 19.65 7.40
CA ALA A 559 5.32 21.07 7.62
C ALA A 559 5.69 21.52 9.05
N VAL A 560 5.40 20.69 10.05
CA VAL A 560 5.78 20.93 11.45
C VAL A 560 7.30 20.92 11.62
N LEU A 561 8.00 19.94 11.05
CA LEU A 561 9.46 19.87 11.06
C LEU A 561 10.08 21.08 10.36
N ALA A 562 9.57 21.45 9.18
CA ALA A 562 10.03 22.64 8.46
C ALA A 562 9.86 23.91 9.26
N TYR A 563 8.75 24.04 9.98
CA TYR A 563 8.48 25.19 10.87
C TYR A 563 9.46 25.23 12.07
N GLN A 564 9.67 24.08 12.72
CA GLN A 564 10.58 23.98 13.86
C GLN A 564 12.04 24.27 13.49
N ASP A 565 12.46 23.85 12.29
CA ASP A 565 13.83 24.07 11.81
C ASP A 565 14.01 25.49 11.25
N ALA A 566 12.99 26.08 10.62
CA ALA A 566 13.10 27.42 10.03
C ALA A 566 13.26 28.51 11.06
N LEU A 567 12.49 28.50 12.14
CA LEU A 567 12.50 29.59 13.14
C LEU A 567 13.89 29.87 13.76
N PRO A 568 14.63 28.85 14.25
CA PRO A 568 15.97 29.04 14.78
C PRO A 568 16.97 29.58 13.76
N VAL A 569 16.90 29.09 12.50
CA VAL A 569 17.81 29.53 11.43
C VAL A 569 17.54 30.99 11.05
N LEU A 570 16.28 31.36 10.86
CA LEU A 570 15.86 32.72 10.56
C LEU A 570 16.20 33.68 11.71
N ALA A 571 16.08 33.25 12.97
CA ALA A 571 16.46 34.03 14.13
C ALA A 571 17.98 34.29 14.17
N GLN A 572 18.81 33.31 13.88
CA GLN A 572 20.28 33.48 13.77
C GLN A 572 20.63 34.45 12.61
N GLN A 573 19.95 34.33 11.47
CA GLN A 573 20.14 35.27 10.34
C GLN A 573 19.76 36.70 10.73
N HIS A 574 18.63 36.87 11.40
CA HIS A 574 18.17 38.21 11.86
C HIS A 574 19.13 38.85 12.86
N LEU A 575 19.71 38.06 13.77
CA LEU A 575 20.71 38.56 14.72
C LEU A 575 22.04 38.92 14.06
N GLY A 576 22.39 38.23 12.98
CA GLY A 576 23.63 38.44 12.24
C GLY A 576 24.86 37.79 12.88
N HIS A 577 25.92 37.66 12.08
CA HIS A 577 27.12 36.91 12.45
C HIS A 577 27.82 37.46 13.70
N GLU A 578 27.97 38.76 13.83
CA GLU A 578 28.68 39.38 14.96
C GLU A 578 28.00 39.10 16.30
N ARG A 579 26.67 39.26 16.41
CA ARG A 579 25.94 38.97 17.66
C ARG A 579 26.01 37.49 18.01
N MET A 580 25.90 36.64 16.99
CA MET A 580 25.98 35.19 17.19
C MET A 580 27.39 34.75 17.64
N ALA A 581 28.47 35.35 17.11
CA ALA A 581 29.83 35.07 17.54
C ALA A 581 30.05 35.56 18.99
N HIS A 582 29.55 36.74 19.38
CA HIS A 582 29.60 37.18 20.75
C HIS A 582 28.84 36.27 21.73
N LEU A 583 27.74 35.67 21.29
CA LEU A 583 26.99 34.67 22.07
C LEU A 583 27.85 33.42 22.25
N ASP A 584 28.43 32.91 21.19
CA ASP A 584 29.28 31.73 21.21
C ASP A 584 30.47 31.93 22.18
N ASP A 585 31.17 33.05 22.12
CA ASP A 585 32.26 33.42 23.03
C ASP A 585 31.80 33.56 24.49
N ALA A 586 30.61 34.12 24.72
CA ALA A 586 30.08 34.28 26.07
C ALA A 586 29.71 32.94 26.71
N LEU A 587 29.16 32.03 25.91
CA LEU A 587 28.81 30.68 26.33
C LEU A 587 30.05 29.84 26.62
N GLU A 588 31.06 29.90 25.74
CA GLU A 588 32.32 29.16 25.89
C GLU A 588 33.08 29.61 27.15
N ARG A 589 33.10 30.93 27.44
CA ARG A 589 33.73 31.43 28.68
C ARG A 589 33.00 30.97 29.94
N ARG A 590 31.68 30.74 29.88
CA ARG A 590 30.88 30.32 31.03
C ARG A 590 30.90 28.82 31.29
N ILE A 591 30.93 28.05 30.22
CA ILE A 591 30.95 26.57 30.20
C ILE A 591 31.98 26.16 29.13
N PRO A 592 33.25 25.99 29.50
CA PRO A 592 34.30 25.60 28.58
C PRO A 592 34.01 24.28 27.88
N GLY A 593 34.20 24.23 26.54
CA GLY A 593 33.92 23.07 25.71
C GLY A 593 32.42 22.91 25.29
N LEU A 594 31.58 23.89 25.63
CA LEU A 594 30.15 23.85 25.30
C LEU A 594 29.91 23.92 23.76
N THR A 595 30.71 24.74 23.07
CA THR A 595 30.58 24.96 21.62
C THR A 595 31.00 23.74 20.79
N GLU A 596 31.76 22.81 21.35
CA GLU A 596 32.19 21.57 20.73
C GLU A 596 31.17 20.41 20.90
N GLN A 597 30.14 20.61 21.73
CA GLN A 597 29.15 19.55 22.00
C GLN A 597 28.24 19.27 20.82
N PRO A 598 27.84 18.00 20.58
CA PRO A 598 26.98 17.62 19.48
C PRO A 598 25.63 18.37 19.45
N ALA A 599 25.03 18.66 20.61
CA ALA A 599 23.78 19.38 20.71
C ALA A 599 23.92 20.92 20.68
N TYR A 600 25.15 21.46 20.55
CA TYR A 600 25.35 22.90 20.56
C TYR A 600 24.62 23.66 19.43
N PRO A 601 24.58 23.20 18.18
CA PRO A 601 23.83 23.89 17.13
C PRO A 601 22.33 24.04 17.47
N HIS A 602 21.73 23.06 18.10
CA HIS A 602 20.34 23.12 18.57
C HIS A 602 20.16 24.14 19.71
N LEU A 603 21.02 24.09 20.72
CA LEU A 603 21.04 25.07 21.81
C LEU A 603 21.19 26.50 21.27
N ARG A 604 22.16 26.71 20.37
CA ARG A 604 22.43 28.00 19.74
C ARG A 604 21.20 28.56 19.03
N GLY A 605 20.50 27.70 18.28
CA GLY A 605 19.26 28.05 17.61
C GLY A 605 18.13 28.45 18.55
N GLN A 606 17.94 27.69 19.64
CA GLN A 606 16.96 28.00 20.68
C GLN A 606 17.24 29.34 21.37
N LEU A 607 18.50 29.61 21.73
CA LEU A 607 18.91 30.87 22.33
C LEU A 607 18.67 32.04 21.36
N ALA A 608 19.00 31.89 20.06
CA ALA A 608 18.78 32.91 19.06
C ALA A 608 17.28 33.23 18.92
N LEU A 609 16.43 32.20 18.87
CA LEU A 609 14.97 32.36 18.74
C LEU A 609 14.38 33.15 19.91
N ARG A 610 14.73 32.77 21.14
CA ARG A 610 14.27 33.49 22.33
C ARG A 610 14.86 34.91 22.46
N TRP A 611 16.08 35.10 21.97
CA TRP A 611 16.67 36.45 21.97
C TRP A 611 15.94 37.39 21.04
N VAL A 612 15.58 36.91 19.85
CA VAL A 612 14.74 37.65 18.88
C VAL A 612 13.34 37.92 19.43
N ASP A 613 12.83 37.02 20.29
CA ASP A 613 11.53 37.16 20.97
C ASP A 613 11.60 38.11 22.22
N GLY A 614 12.76 38.73 22.45
CA GLY A 614 12.93 39.76 23.46
C GLY A 614 13.56 39.27 24.76
N THR A 615 13.93 38.00 24.92
CA THR A 615 14.61 37.52 26.13
C THR A 615 16.12 37.51 25.93
N PRO A 616 16.91 38.33 26.62
CA PRO A 616 18.37 38.36 26.46
C PRO A 616 19.02 37.04 26.86
N PRO A 617 20.12 36.59 26.19
CA PRO A 617 20.83 35.36 26.53
C PRO A 617 21.27 35.25 27.99
N LYS A 618 21.69 36.36 28.59
CA LYS A 618 22.08 36.42 30.02
C LYS A 618 20.93 35.99 30.94
N GLN A 619 19.73 36.51 30.71
CA GLN A 619 18.53 36.16 31.49
C GLN A 619 18.16 34.70 31.31
N MET A 620 18.17 34.18 30.07
CA MET A 620 17.91 32.76 29.82
C MET A 620 18.85 31.82 30.55
N LEU A 621 20.14 32.17 30.58
CA LEU A 621 21.15 31.39 31.27
C LEU A 621 20.97 31.44 32.79
N GLU A 622 20.64 32.62 33.34
CA GLU A 622 20.34 32.79 34.77
C GLU A 622 19.12 31.95 35.16
N GLU A 623 18.03 31.99 34.39
CA GLU A 623 16.83 31.20 34.61
C GLU A 623 17.13 29.67 34.55
N ALA A 624 17.88 29.22 33.53
CA ALA A 624 18.22 27.79 33.34
C ALA A 624 19.17 27.22 34.37
N THR A 625 19.96 28.10 35.05
CA THR A 625 20.95 27.69 36.07
C THR A 625 20.48 27.93 37.51
N TRP A 626 19.36 28.64 37.73
CA TRP A 626 18.89 29.05 39.06
C TRP A 626 18.70 27.89 40.03
N TYR A 627 18.10 26.80 39.65
CA TYR A 627 17.78 25.68 40.56
C TYR A 627 18.89 24.64 40.72
N ARG A 628 19.79 24.46 39.78
CA ARG A 628 20.74 23.33 39.74
C ARG A 628 22.20 23.72 39.52
N GLY A 629 22.47 25.04 39.45
CA GLY A 629 23.83 25.56 39.23
C GLY A 629 24.45 25.14 37.88
N THR A 630 25.62 25.65 37.57
CA THR A 630 26.43 25.27 36.41
C THR A 630 27.16 23.95 36.59
N GLN A 631 27.48 23.55 37.84
CA GLN A 631 28.24 22.32 38.13
C GLN A 631 27.54 21.05 37.63
N SER A 632 26.21 20.97 37.74
CA SER A 632 25.44 19.82 37.21
C SER A 632 25.30 19.82 35.68
N LEU A 633 25.75 20.85 34.98
CA LEU A 633 25.85 20.87 33.52
C LEU A 633 27.16 20.27 33.04
N THR A 634 28.29 20.57 33.77
CA THR A 634 29.60 20.03 33.44
C THR A 634 29.72 18.52 33.74
N GLU A 635 28.82 18.00 34.57
CA GLU A 635 28.70 16.55 34.85
C GLU A 635 27.79 15.78 33.88
N ALA A 636 27.12 16.47 32.96
CA ALA A 636 26.24 15.84 31.98
C ALA A 636 27.06 15.28 30.78
N ASP A 637 26.59 14.17 30.17
CA ASP A 637 27.22 13.58 28.99
C ASP A 637 27.28 14.57 27.81
N ASP A 638 26.26 15.41 27.65
CA ASP A 638 26.19 16.53 26.73
C ASP A 638 25.62 17.75 27.44
N PRO A 639 26.50 18.68 27.92
CA PRO A 639 26.11 19.93 28.59
C PRO A 639 25.21 20.83 27.75
N ALA A 640 25.36 20.83 26.41
CA ALA A 640 24.53 21.64 25.53
C ALA A 640 23.10 21.08 25.44
N ALA A 641 22.93 19.76 25.36
CA ALA A 641 21.62 19.11 25.41
C ALA A 641 20.90 19.36 26.75
N ALA A 642 21.62 19.25 27.84
CA ALA A 642 21.10 19.51 29.19
C ALA A 642 20.66 20.98 29.37
N LEU A 643 21.43 21.94 28.86
CA LEU A 643 21.09 23.35 28.90
C LEU A 643 19.91 23.68 27.99
N ALA A 644 19.88 23.16 26.77
CA ALA A 644 18.75 23.32 25.85
C ALA A 644 17.44 22.82 26.46
N TRP A 645 17.47 21.65 27.12
CA TRP A 645 16.30 21.09 27.79
C TRP A 645 15.81 21.98 28.97
N ARG A 646 16.73 22.56 29.74
CA ARG A 646 16.37 23.50 30.84
C ARG A 646 15.73 24.77 30.27
N ILE A 647 16.32 25.37 29.24
CA ILE A 647 15.80 26.57 28.57
C ILE A 647 14.40 26.30 27.99
N ALA A 648 14.20 25.16 27.35
CA ALA A 648 12.87 24.76 26.84
C ALA A 648 11.85 24.60 28.01
N GLY A 649 12.30 24.13 29.17
CA GLY A 649 11.47 23.99 30.39
C GLY A 649 11.04 25.34 31.02
N THR A 650 11.85 26.38 30.93
CA THR A 650 11.54 27.75 31.42
C THR A 650 10.78 28.58 30.39
N THR A 651 10.70 28.17 29.13
CA THR A 651 9.95 28.88 28.10
C THR A 651 8.45 28.87 28.45
N PRO A 652 7.78 30.04 28.52
CA PRO A 652 6.36 30.10 28.75
C PRO A 652 5.63 29.40 27.57
N PRO A 653 4.48 28.78 27.83
CA PRO A 653 3.70 28.22 26.74
C PRO A 653 3.27 29.36 25.80
N SER A 654 3.52 29.19 24.49
CA SER A 654 3.03 30.08 23.47
C SER A 654 1.49 29.99 23.40
N HIS A 655 0.80 31.12 23.30
CA HIS A 655 -0.65 31.14 23.51
C HIS A 655 -1.46 31.88 22.45
N ARG A 656 -0.86 32.49 21.42
CA ARG A 656 -1.66 33.33 20.52
C ARG A 656 -1.53 33.08 19.04
N ASP A 657 -0.35 32.75 18.50
CA ASP A 657 -0.12 32.72 17.05
C ASP A 657 0.63 31.47 16.56
N ALA A 658 0.92 30.49 17.43
CA ALA A 658 1.54 29.23 17.00
C ALA A 658 0.51 28.32 16.31
N PRO A 659 0.85 27.68 15.17
CA PRO A 659 -0.08 26.84 14.45
C PRO A 659 -0.50 25.56 15.21
N LEU A 660 0.32 25.11 16.19
CA LEU A 660 0.02 23.99 17.07
C LEU A 660 0.40 24.32 18.52
N PRO A 661 -0.32 23.80 19.53
CA PRO A 661 -0.18 24.20 20.94
C PRO A 661 1.18 23.93 21.60
N TRP A 662 2.05 23.18 20.95
CA TRP A 662 3.40 22.84 21.42
C TRP A 662 4.50 23.49 20.57
N LEU A 663 4.15 24.24 19.55
CA LEU A 663 5.11 24.98 18.73
C LEU A 663 5.35 26.38 19.29
N SER A 664 6.48 26.95 18.94
CA SER A 664 6.81 28.33 19.29
C SER A 664 6.05 29.33 18.40
N ASP A 665 5.69 30.49 18.94
CA ASP A 665 5.15 31.60 18.14
C ASP A 665 6.23 32.16 17.19
N VAL A 666 5.82 32.80 16.12
CA VAL A 666 6.73 33.55 15.26
C VAL A 666 7.08 34.89 15.95
N PRO A 667 8.34 35.13 16.34
CA PRO A 667 8.72 36.40 16.92
C PRO A 667 8.37 37.59 16.01
N PRO A 668 7.82 38.71 16.56
CA PRO A 668 7.45 39.87 15.76
C PRO A 668 8.61 40.45 14.95
N ALA A 669 9.83 40.33 15.42
CA ALA A 669 11.02 40.81 14.73
C ALA A 669 11.28 40.05 13.41
N LEU A 670 10.98 38.78 13.31
CA LEU A 670 11.11 37.98 12.07
C LEU A 670 10.08 38.37 11.00
N ARG A 671 8.98 38.98 11.41
CA ARG A 671 7.92 39.47 10.51
C ARG A 671 8.26 40.80 9.83
N GLN A 672 9.37 41.45 10.21
CA GLN A 672 9.80 42.72 9.63
C GLN A 672 10.39 42.56 8.22
N ASP A 673 10.97 41.43 7.90
CA ASP A 673 11.41 41.09 6.55
C ASP A 673 10.27 40.50 5.74
N ALA A 674 9.89 41.17 4.63
CA ALA A 674 8.71 40.79 3.84
C ALA A 674 8.80 39.36 3.27
N GLY A 675 9.99 38.94 2.85
CA GLY A 675 10.19 37.58 2.31
C GLY A 675 10.05 36.48 3.36
N THR A 676 10.64 36.72 4.52
CA THR A 676 10.57 35.84 5.70
C THR A 676 9.14 35.75 6.23
N ASN A 677 8.46 36.90 6.36
CA ASN A 677 7.06 36.93 6.81
C ASN A 677 6.13 36.14 5.88
N ASP A 678 6.25 36.39 4.58
CA ASP A 678 5.43 35.72 3.55
C ASP A 678 5.65 34.19 3.52
N TYR A 679 6.87 33.73 3.74
CA TYR A 679 7.18 32.31 3.89
C TYR A 679 6.56 31.71 5.16
N LEU A 680 6.74 32.38 6.31
CA LEU A 680 6.22 31.88 7.59
C LEU A 680 4.68 31.89 7.64
N ASP A 681 4.04 32.90 7.05
CA ASP A 681 2.58 32.95 6.95
C ASP A 681 2.04 31.80 6.08
N ARG A 682 2.66 31.53 4.92
CA ARG A 682 2.28 30.38 4.08
C ARG A 682 2.51 29.05 4.78
N LEU A 683 3.60 28.90 5.50
CA LEU A 683 3.89 27.69 6.24
C LEU A 683 2.92 27.46 7.40
N THR A 684 2.58 28.52 8.12
CA THR A 684 1.56 28.50 9.19
C THR A 684 0.19 28.11 8.64
N GLN A 685 -0.26 28.78 7.56
CA GLN A 685 -1.52 28.46 6.90
C GLN A 685 -1.56 27.00 6.42
N ARG A 686 -0.44 26.51 5.87
CA ARG A 686 -0.33 25.11 5.46
C ARG A 686 -0.50 24.13 6.62
N ILE A 687 0.12 24.40 7.78
CA ILE A 687 -0.06 23.57 8.98
C ILE A 687 -1.53 23.60 9.41
N ASP A 688 -2.18 24.75 9.37
CA ASP A 688 -3.60 24.89 9.72
C ASP A 688 -4.53 24.10 8.79
N ASP A 689 -4.31 24.17 7.48
CA ASP A 689 -5.08 23.41 6.50
C ASP A 689 -4.87 21.90 6.68
N LEU A 690 -3.62 21.46 6.91
CA LEU A 690 -3.30 20.05 7.08
C LEU A 690 -3.83 19.49 8.40
N ARG A 691 -3.76 20.25 9.52
CA ARG A 691 -4.33 19.79 10.79
C ARG A 691 -5.83 19.60 10.72
N GLN A 692 -6.54 20.47 9.96
CA GLN A 692 -7.98 20.32 9.76
C GLN A 692 -8.28 19.03 8.97
N ARG A 693 -7.54 18.79 7.88
CA ARG A 693 -7.68 17.55 7.11
C ARG A 693 -7.42 16.30 7.94
N VAL A 694 -6.35 16.28 8.74
CA VAL A 694 -6.03 15.15 9.64
C VAL A 694 -7.16 14.91 10.65
N ALA A 695 -7.74 15.98 11.20
CA ALA A 695 -8.85 15.87 12.13
C ALA A 695 -10.11 15.32 11.46
N ASP A 696 -10.45 15.81 10.27
CA ASP A 696 -11.64 15.38 9.52
C ASP A 696 -11.52 13.92 9.08
N GLU A 697 -10.36 13.50 8.57
CA GLU A 697 -10.08 12.11 8.20
C GLU A 697 -10.18 11.17 9.41
N ALA A 698 -9.65 11.57 10.57
CA ALA A 698 -9.72 10.78 11.80
C ALA A 698 -11.15 10.63 12.31
N GLN A 699 -11.96 11.68 12.25
CA GLN A 699 -13.37 11.63 12.66
C GLN A 699 -14.21 10.74 11.75
N GLN A 700 -13.94 10.75 10.44
CA GLN A 700 -14.59 9.87 9.48
C GLN A 700 -14.18 8.40 9.67
N SER A 701 -12.91 8.15 9.99
CA SER A 701 -12.37 6.81 10.20
C SER A 701 -12.88 6.16 11.50
N SER A 702 -13.25 6.95 12.52
CA SER A 702 -13.73 6.44 13.80
C SER A 702 -15.01 5.60 13.68
N ALA A 703 -15.83 5.86 12.66
CA ALA A 703 -17.05 5.10 12.39
C ALA A 703 -16.79 3.69 11.84
N SER A 704 -15.57 3.35 11.43
CA SER A 704 -15.23 2.09 10.76
C SER A 704 -14.43 1.09 11.59
N ASP A 705 -14.11 1.37 12.86
CA ASP A 705 -13.38 0.47 13.79
C ASP A 705 -11.99 -0.04 13.29
N ARG A 706 -11.37 0.67 12.31
CA ARG A 706 -10.24 0.15 11.54
C ARG A 706 -8.87 0.49 12.11
N VAL A 707 -8.75 1.48 12.99
CA VAL A 707 -7.45 1.92 13.52
C VAL A 707 -7.26 1.38 14.94
N PRO A 708 -6.17 0.64 15.24
CA PRO A 708 -5.97 -0.01 16.55
C PRO A 708 -6.14 0.91 17.75
N TRP A 709 -5.61 2.13 17.71
CA TRP A 709 -5.70 3.06 18.82
C TRP A 709 -7.13 3.60 19.07
N HIS A 710 -8.02 3.59 18.07
CA HIS A 710 -9.44 3.92 18.25
C HIS A 710 -10.16 2.90 19.17
N ARG A 711 -9.75 1.63 19.11
CA ARG A 711 -10.35 0.56 19.94
C ARG A 711 -10.04 0.72 21.43
N THR A 712 -8.97 1.47 21.74
CA THR A 712 -8.57 1.74 23.14
C THR A 712 -9.18 3.02 23.70
N LEU A 713 -9.93 3.78 22.89
CA LEU A 713 -10.57 5.02 23.35
C LEU A 713 -11.76 4.71 24.25
N PRO A 714 -11.91 5.47 25.35
CA PRO A 714 -13.10 5.41 26.17
C PRO A 714 -14.37 5.83 25.38
N PRO A 715 -15.53 5.26 25.70
CA PRO A 715 -16.77 5.51 24.94
C PRO A 715 -17.31 6.96 25.01
N HIS A 716 -16.77 7.79 25.88
CA HIS A 716 -17.15 9.20 26.06
C HIS A 716 -16.29 10.17 25.24
N VAL A 717 -15.33 9.69 24.46
CA VAL A 717 -14.46 10.55 23.64
C VAL A 717 -15.24 11.11 22.46
N ASP A 718 -15.27 12.42 22.35
CA ASP A 718 -15.93 13.13 21.23
C ASP A 718 -15.04 13.22 19.98
N GLY A 719 -15.66 13.59 18.84
CA GLY A 719 -14.95 13.71 17.58
C GLY A 719 -13.83 14.77 17.60
N GLN A 720 -13.97 15.82 18.41
CA GLN A 720 -12.95 16.85 18.55
C GLN A 720 -11.68 16.31 19.21
N LEU A 721 -11.82 15.51 20.29
CA LEU A 721 -10.67 14.89 20.95
C LEU A 721 -10.02 13.83 20.03
N ILE A 722 -10.79 13.10 19.25
CA ILE A 722 -10.25 12.18 18.23
C ILE A 722 -9.40 12.96 17.22
N GLY A 723 -9.88 14.09 16.72
CA GLY A 723 -9.12 14.96 15.82
C GLY A 723 -7.83 15.49 16.47
N ASP A 724 -7.88 15.97 17.73
CA ASP A 724 -6.71 16.45 18.45
C ASP A 724 -5.66 15.34 18.66
N LEU A 725 -6.09 14.12 18.95
CA LEU A 725 -5.22 12.94 19.07
C LEU A 725 -4.57 12.57 17.72
N ALA A 726 -5.34 12.61 16.64
CA ALA A 726 -4.82 12.33 15.31
C ALA A 726 -3.76 13.36 14.87
N ILE A 727 -4.01 14.65 15.10
CA ILE A 727 -3.04 15.72 14.85
C ILE A 727 -1.77 15.51 15.66
N TRP A 728 -1.91 15.18 16.97
CA TRP A 728 -0.79 14.87 17.83
C TRP A 728 0.03 13.69 17.30
N ARG A 729 -0.63 12.59 16.95
CA ARG A 729 0.02 11.38 16.42
C ARG A 729 0.75 11.65 15.11
N ALA A 730 0.12 12.38 14.20
CA ALA A 730 0.71 12.76 12.92
C ALA A 730 1.98 13.59 13.11
N ALA A 731 1.92 14.62 13.95
CA ALA A 731 3.06 15.53 14.19
C ALA A 731 4.25 14.83 14.86
N HIS A 732 4.01 13.78 15.66
CA HIS A 732 5.05 13.05 16.41
C HIS A 732 5.41 11.69 15.82
N ASP A 733 4.98 11.38 14.59
CA ASP A 733 5.27 10.12 13.89
C ASP A 733 4.88 8.87 14.69
N ILE A 734 3.75 8.92 15.38
CA ILE A 734 3.28 7.78 16.15
C ILE A 734 2.62 6.78 15.20
N ALA A 735 3.19 5.60 15.09
CA ALA A 735 2.73 4.58 14.16
C ALA A 735 1.24 4.25 14.34
N PRO A 736 0.48 4.05 13.27
CA PRO A 736 -0.95 3.68 13.36
C PRO A 736 -1.20 2.41 14.20
N THR A 737 -0.21 1.51 14.25
CA THR A 737 -0.24 0.25 15.01
C THR A 737 0.00 0.43 16.51
N GLU A 738 0.51 1.60 16.96
CA GLU A 738 0.72 1.90 18.38
C GLU A 738 -0.64 2.05 19.08
N PRO A 739 -0.99 1.16 20.02
CA PRO A 739 -2.31 1.14 20.64
C PRO A 739 -2.56 2.28 21.63
N SER A 740 -1.48 2.91 22.17
CA SER A 740 -1.62 4.07 23.05
C SER A 740 -2.16 5.28 22.28
N PRO A 741 -3.27 5.92 22.70
CA PRO A 741 -3.85 7.06 21.99
C PRO A 741 -2.87 8.23 21.80
N THR A 742 -1.99 8.46 22.76
CA THR A 742 -0.97 9.54 22.71
C THR A 742 0.43 9.04 22.41
N GLY A 743 0.62 7.72 22.18
CA GLY A 743 1.94 7.15 22.00
C GLY A 743 2.85 7.20 23.22
N PRO A 744 4.16 6.97 23.03
CA PRO A 744 5.14 7.02 24.12
C PRO A 744 5.29 8.46 24.68
N GLN A 745 5.78 8.55 25.92
CA GLN A 745 5.97 9.84 26.59
C GLN A 745 7.10 10.62 25.91
N THR A 746 6.82 11.84 25.47
CA THR A 746 7.84 12.74 24.92
C THR A 746 8.70 13.37 26.00
N LYS A 747 9.97 13.63 25.67
CA LYS A 747 10.93 14.29 26.55
C LYS A 747 10.94 15.82 26.39
N GLU A 748 10.37 16.35 25.31
CA GLU A 748 10.30 17.79 25.08
C GLU A 748 9.33 18.46 26.05
N PRO A 749 9.73 19.51 26.77
CA PRO A 749 8.92 20.07 27.85
C PRO A 749 7.55 20.60 27.39
N GLN A 750 7.47 21.30 26.26
CA GLN A 750 6.20 21.87 25.76
C GLN A 750 5.27 20.76 25.23
N ALA A 751 5.81 19.86 24.42
CA ALA A 751 5.09 18.71 23.90
C ALA A 751 4.59 17.79 25.04
N SER A 752 5.41 17.55 26.08
CA SER A 752 5.03 16.76 27.26
C SER A 752 3.88 17.39 28.06
N ARG A 753 3.84 18.73 28.15
CA ARG A 753 2.70 19.43 28.78
C ARG A 753 1.42 19.24 27.97
N HIS A 754 1.50 19.30 26.64
CA HIS A 754 0.35 19.09 25.77
C HIS A 754 -0.11 17.63 25.82
N GLN A 755 0.79 16.66 25.72
CA GLN A 755 0.48 15.22 25.88
C GLN A 755 -0.25 14.95 27.19
N SER A 756 0.23 15.55 28.30
CA SER A 756 -0.43 15.44 29.60
C SER A 756 -1.83 16.05 29.63
N ARG A 757 -2.10 17.07 28.82
CA ARG A 757 -3.47 17.64 28.67
C ARG A 757 -4.37 16.66 27.92
N LEU A 758 -3.89 16.06 26.81
CA LEU A 758 -4.63 15.04 26.07
C LEU A 758 -4.97 13.84 26.94
N ILE A 759 -4.00 13.32 27.70
CA ILE A 759 -4.21 12.20 28.64
C ILE A 759 -5.26 12.56 29.70
N ARG A 760 -5.24 13.79 30.24
CA ARG A 760 -6.28 14.23 31.18
C ARG A 760 -7.66 14.31 30.54
N ARG A 761 -7.77 14.80 29.32
CA ARG A 761 -9.06 14.84 28.59
C ARG A 761 -9.60 13.43 28.31
N LEU A 762 -8.75 12.45 28.06
CA LEU A 762 -9.12 11.03 27.92
C LEU A 762 -9.64 10.44 29.24
N ALA A 763 -9.16 10.91 30.40
CA ALA A 763 -9.53 10.40 31.71
C ALA A 763 -10.81 11.01 32.30
N VAL A 764 -11.28 12.17 31.80
CA VAL A 764 -12.43 12.90 32.32
C VAL A 764 -13.66 12.64 31.46
N PRO A 765 -14.75 12.04 31.98
CA PRO A 765 -16.01 11.94 31.25
C PRO A 765 -16.57 13.32 30.95
N SER A 766 -17.07 13.55 29.73
CA SER A 766 -17.82 14.76 29.41
C SER A 766 -19.02 14.92 30.37
N PRO A 767 -19.37 16.14 30.80
CA PRO A 767 -20.36 16.38 31.86
C PRO A 767 -21.83 16.00 31.49
N VAL A 768 -22.07 15.28 30.39
CA VAL A 768 -23.41 14.96 29.90
C VAL A 768 -23.85 13.49 30.11
N SER A 769 -23.04 12.62 30.67
CA SER A 769 -23.53 11.24 31.01
C SER A 769 -23.12 10.83 32.44
N SER A 770 -24.14 10.73 33.25
CA SER A 770 -24.14 10.56 34.69
C SER A 770 -23.65 9.19 35.23
N THR A 771 -22.85 9.23 36.22
CA THR A 771 -23.00 8.56 37.55
C THR A 771 -22.78 7.08 37.75
N ALA A 772 -22.49 6.23 36.76
CA ALA A 772 -22.26 4.79 37.07
C ALA A 772 -20.94 4.17 36.58
N THR A 773 -20.11 4.88 35.81
CA THR A 773 -18.89 4.31 35.19
C THR A 773 -17.58 5.00 35.61
N ALA A 774 -17.64 6.08 36.37
CA ALA A 774 -16.48 6.91 36.72
C ALA A 774 -15.52 6.19 37.70
N ASP A 775 -16.01 5.38 38.60
CA ASP A 775 -15.19 4.71 39.62
C ASP A 775 -14.36 3.55 39.02
N ALA A 776 -14.91 2.79 38.08
CA ALA A 776 -14.22 1.65 37.48
C ALA A 776 -13.10 2.05 36.50
N ALA A 777 -13.22 3.18 35.82
CA ALA A 777 -12.18 3.66 34.89
C ALA A 777 -11.04 4.33 35.64
N SER A 778 -11.32 5.10 36.70
CA SER A 778 -10.34 5.72 37.60
C SER A 778 -9.50 4.68 38.34
N ASP A 779 -10.12 3.58 38.79
CA ASP A 779 -9.43 2.49 39.49
C ASP A 779 -8.54 1.67 38.53
N ARG A 780 -8.94 1.47 37.29
CA ARG A 780 -8.09 0.80 36.27
C ARG A 780 -6.86 1.64 35.92
N LEU A 781 -7.01 2.95 35.78
CA LEU A 781 -5.90 3.86 35.50
C LEU A 781 -4.91 3.93 36.67
N ARG A 782 -5.42 4.03 37.92
CA ARG A 782 -4.61 3.96 39.14
C ARG A 782 -3.92 2.61 39.31
N ALA A 783 -4.57 1.52 38.95
CA ALA A 783 -3.98 0.19 39.00
C ALA A 783 -2.88 0.00 37.97
N SER A 784 -3.02 0.58 36.76
CA SER A 784 -1.99 0.61 35.72
C SER A 784 -0.77 1.44 36.14
N GLN A 785 -0.99 2.60 36.68
CA GLN A 785 0.10 3.46 37.20
C GLN A 785 0.86 2.83 38.38
N ARG A 786 0.15 2.17 39.30
CA ARG A 786 0.79 1.43 40.42
C ARG A 786 1.55 0.19 39.95
N ARG A 787 1.12 -0.45 38.82
CA ARG A 787 1.90 -1.53 38.19
C ARG A 787 3.17 -1.02 37.55
N ALA A 788 3.13 0.10 36.84
CA ALA A 788 4.30 0.72 36.22
C ALA A 788 5.30 1.24 37.26
N GLU A 789 4.82 1.77 38.38
CA GLU A 789 5.64 2.23 39.50
C GLU A 789 6.29 1.05 40.25
N ARG A 790 5.57 -0.04 40.50
CA ARG A 790 6.13 -1.27 41.08
C ARG A 790 7.17 -1.93 40.17
N GLN A 791 6.99 -1.86 38.85
CA GLN A 791 7.97 -2.38 37.90
C GLN A 791 9.25 -1.56 37.92
N ARG A 792 9.17 -0.23 38.00
CA ARG A 792 10.34 0.67 38.16
C ARG A 792 11.06 0.47 39.48
N LEU A 793 10.36 0.19 40.57
CA LEU A 793 10.94 -0.12 41.88
C LEU A 793 11.60 -1.52 41.87
N HIS A 794 11.10 -2.46 41.12
CA HIS A 794 11.69 -3.81 40.99
C HIS A 794 12.97 -3.78 40.14
N ASP A 795 12.97 -3.01 39.05
CA ASP A 795 14.15 -2.82 38.19
C ASP A 795 15.23 -1.96 38.85
N GLY A 796 14.86 -1.06 39.78
CA GLY A 796 15.78 -0.24 40.56
C GLY A 796 16.49 -1.01 41.69
N THR A 797 15.89 -2.06 42.22
CA THR A 797 16.47 -2.87 43.31
C THR A 797 17.42 -3.96 42.85
N SER A 798 17.37 -4.34 41.57
CA SER A 798 18.28 -5.35 40.99
C SER A 798 19.66 -4.82 40.62
N ARG A 799 19.93 -3.52 40.70
CA ARG A 799 21.25 -2.90 40.40
C ARG A 799 22.14 -2.63 41.59
N HIS A 800 21.73 -3.00 42.82
CA HIS A 800 22.51 -2.70 44.02
C HIS A 800 23.02 -3.93 44.77
N LEU A 801 23.10 -5.11 44.19
CA LEU A 801 23.69 -6.28 44.79
C LEU A 801 24.73 -6.95 43.88
N LEU A 802 25.84 -6.28 43.59
CA LEU A 802 27.14 -6.90 43.26
C LEU A 802 28.26 -5.91 43.65
N GLY A 803 28.61 -5.93 44.87
CA GLY A 803 29.85 -5.33 45.40
C GLY A 803 31.00 -6.32 45.28
N PRO A 804 32.28 -5.86 45.21
CA PRO A 804 33.39 -6.68 44.82
C PRO A 804 33.91 -7.48 46.01
N SER A 805 34.18 -8.75 45.78
CA SER A 805 35.10 -9.50 46.68
C SER A 805 36.24 -10.10 45.86
N ARG A 806 37.42 -9.51 46.05
CA ARG A 806 38.80 -10.02 45.87
C ARG A 806 39.21 -10.61 44.51
#